data_d038547271868eaa099560645ee5e94b
#
_entry.id   d038547271868eaa099560645ee5e94b
#
_cell.length_a   1.000
_cell.length_b   1.000
_cell.length_c   1.000
_cell.angle_alpha   90.00
_cell.angle_beta   90.00
_cell.angle_gamma   90.00
#
_symmetry.space_group_name_H-M   'P 1'
#
loop_
_entity.id
_entity.type
_entity.pdbx_description
1 polymer ?
#
loop_
_entity_poly.entity_id
_entity_poly.type
_entity_poly.pdbx_seq_one_letter_code
_entity_poly.pdbx_strand_id
1 'polypeptide(L)'
;MAFNNIKPAFSLVTQDGHPITESDLHGKYSLVFFGFTNCAVVCPRALKRLSDVLEGLGPAADRVKVFYISVDPKRDSPTVMKKFLSTRFPDFTGLTGTKEQIDSARKEFFVFAKAKQDNNALGGYVVPHTATTYLLGMDGYIVDHFNDVLNAKGVTARVLKAIKEGPDAHTVPEKPTDELVYEQESLERLDHKQVASIRHIGNLARQLKGDWSNMMGAPDLNDGFGAYRYQIAFMFYALSLAHFHRLPAAPGVFQETMERMIQKMIEPDVWFYWHDASTGGGHVKAPEYPMRYDPIKTDNIMYSAYIQVMSAMYNSLFDDARYKAPGALTMKYTPFLWGPDPGWEFKYDQDSINQQVYLNMQAKGYLGVACEPNCIYQVCNQVPILGFRLNDALTEDEDKHHAKMVTDGYVKSWEELGGVLNHDGVFQTFYAEHLHTPVTVDGPSGEAWTGFMMNAWNHELVQKNYEDRLEHILFPKEDGSLSVNVGALDLMAQAVGRNQMFLASGGVWGWISAWAAEMGDEETKNRLVDYADKHFNPRIQNGGLMYPRNDTIFDENHDFVMVSPLLSNSIMPLTRLNVRHGMKRLYENPWGVRNRDHYDEPALVEVDFNIDVYRAVYIASDRTLKFDVAVFETGAKGSIVLGRVFGRGDWILKREGQEIARGTSDALAKTDPRSIQRGAHRVPSALGWAYMGKVESGLKQEGDLLRLPVNATRVTAYTVEWQ
;
A
#
# COMPACT_ATOMS: atom_id res chain seq x y z
N MET A 1 -15.19 4.58 7.83
CA MET A 1 -15.63 5.49 8.92
C MET A 1 -15.64 4.74 10.23
N ALA A 2 -15.03 5.30 11.29
CA ALA A 2 -15.21 4.72 12.61
C ALA A 2 -16.62 5.06 13.10
N PHE A 3 -17.44 4.06 13.27
CA PHE A 3 -18.83 4.24 13.76
C PHE A 3 -18.92 4.74 15.20
N ASN A 4 -17.83 4.77 15.95
CA ASN A 4 -17.78 5.00 17.41
C ASN A 4 -18.22 6.40 17.90
N ASN A 5 -18.42 7.36 17.01
CA ASN A 5 -18.95 8.71 17.34
C ASN A 5 -20.30 8.98 16.69
N ILE A 6 -20.96 7.95 16.16
CA ILE A 6 -22.24 8.09 15.48
C ILE A 6 -23.35 7.72 16.45
N LYS A 7 -24.28 8.64 16.62
CA LYS A 7 -25.54 8.44 17.32
C LYS A 7 -26.65 8.51 16.29
N PRO A 8 -27.11 7.36 15.75
CA PRO A 8 -28.09 7.33 14.70
C PRO A 8 -29.44 7.87 15.21
N ALA A 9 -29.97 8.90 14.58
CA ALA A 9 -31.29 9.44 14.89
C ALA A 9 -32.34 8.82 13.97
N PHE A 10 -33.44 8.36 14.52
CA PHE A 10 -34.56 7.83 13.74
C PHE A 10 -35.89 8.02 14.40
N SER A 11 -36.97 7.95 13.63
CA SER A 11 -38.36 7.93 14.11
C SER A 11 -39.12 6.86 13.34
N LEU A 12 -39.39 5.73 14.00
CA LEU A 12 -40.00 4.53 13.42
C LEU A 12 -41.24 4.13 14.22
N VAL A 13 -41.80 2.98 13.86
CA VAL A 13 -42.98 2.39 14.53
C VAL A 13 -42.65 0.95 14.89
N THR A 14 -42.94 0.54 16.12
CA THR A 14 -42.75 -0.85 16.58
C THR A 14 -43.74 -1.78 15.91
N GLN A 15 -43.51 -3.08 15.98
CA GLN A 15 -44.43 -4.13 15.54
C GLN A 15 -45.81 -4.09 16.25
N ASP A 16 -45.91 -3.37 17.38
CA ASP A 16 -47.17 -3.17 18.11
C ASP A 16 -47.89 -1.86 17.75
N GLY A 17 -47.32 -1.09 16.82
CA GLY A 17 -47.91 0.17 16.36
C GLY A 17 -47.54 1.39 17.19
N HIS A 18 -46.62 1.27 18.16
CA HIS A 18 -46.17 2.39 18.99
C HIS A 18 -45.01 3.14 18.30
N PRO A 19 -45.02 4.50 18.35
CA PRO A 19 -43.85 5.25 17.88
C PRO A 19 -42.63 4.98 18.75
N ILE A 20 -41.46 4.95 18.11
CA ILE A 20 -40.16 4.74 18.75
C ILE A 20 -39.09 5.62 18.09
N THR A 21 -38.19 6.14 18.89
CA THR A 21 -37.04 6.95 18.46
C THR A 21 -35.76 6.36 19.01
N GLU A 22 -34.61 6.89 18.61
CA GLU A 22 -33.30 6.52 19.15
C GLU A 22 -33.22 6.66 20.69
N SER A 23 -33.98 7.61 21.27
CA SER A 23 -34.00 7.83 22.73
C SER A 23 -34.56 6.62 23.50
N ASP A 24 -35.45 5.84 22.88
CA ASP A 24 -36.05 4.64 23.48
C ASP A 24 -35.05 3.45 23.53
N LEU A 25 -33.90 3.56 22.88
CA LEU A 25 -32.83 2.57 22.92
C LEU A 25 -31.87 2.79 24.09
N HIS A 26 -31.98 3.92 24.79
CA HIS A 26 -31.10 4.25 25.92
C HIS A 26 -31.33 3.33 27.13
N GLY A 27 -30.31 3.20 27.97
CA GLY A 27 -30.33 2.43 29.21
C GLY A 27 -30.04 0.94 29.07
N LYS A 28 -30.01 0.40 27.84
CA LYS A 28 -29.54 -0.94 27.53
C LYS A 28 -28.67 -0.92 26.27
N TYR A 29 -27.80 -1.92 26.13
CA TYR A 29 -27.13 -2.15 24.86
C TYR A 29 -28.15 -2.60 23.80
N SER A 30 -27.97 -2.22 22.56
CA SER A 30 -28.91 -2.55 21.48
C SER A 30 -28.18 -3.17 20.29
N LEU A 31 -28.56 -4.39 19.94
CA LEU A 31 -28.15 -5.04 18.69
C LEU A 31 -29.18 -4.69 17.62
N VAL A 32 -28.77 -3.94 16.59
CA VAL A 32 -29.64 -3.46 15.51
C VAL A 32 -29.26 -4.16 14.21
N PHE A 33 -30.24 -4.81 13.57
CA PHE A 33 -30.05 -5.46 12.28
C PHE A 33 -31.14 -5.03 11.29
N PHE A 34 -30.72 -4.65 10.08
CA PHE A 34 -31.63 -4.30 9.00
C PHE A 34 -31.95 -5.50 8.12
N GLY A 35 -33.20 -5.67 7.75
CA GLY A 35 -33.64 -6.80 6.91
C GLY A 35 -35.11 -6.68 6.48
N PHE A 36 -35.69 -7.75 5.96
CA PHE A 36 -37.09 -7.82 5.56
C PHE A 36 -37.68 -9.21 5.73
N THR A 37 -38.98 -9.29 6.02
CA THR A 37 -39.61 -10.56 6.41
C THR A 37 -39.64 -11.61 5.27
N ASN A 38 -39.60 -11.17 4.03
CA ASN A 38 -39.63 -12.06 2.84
C ASN A 38 -38.20 -12.47 2.38
N CYS A 39 -37.17 -12.25 3.17
CA CYS A 39 -35.84 -12.74 2.87
C CYS A 39 -35.72 -14.24 3.15
N ALA A 40 -35.34 -15.02 2.12
CA ALA A 40 -35.32 -16.48 2.23
C ALA A 40 -34.11 -17.05 2.95
N VAL A 41 -32.94 -16.37 2.95
CA VAL A 41 -31.66 -16.96 3.39
C VAL A 41 -30.93 -16.11 4.42
N VAL A 42 -30.55 -14.86 4.10
CA VAL A 42 -29.65 -14.04 4.93
C VAL A 42 -30.31 -13.63 6.24
N CYS A 43 -31.50 -13.02 6.20
CA CYS A 43 -32.15 -12.53 7.41
C CYS A 43 -32.48 -13.63 8.41
N PRO A 44 -33.06 -14.79 8.02
CA PRO A 44 -33.29 -15.88 9.00
C PRO A 44 -32.03 -16.39 9.65
N ARG A 45 -30.90 -16.46 8.91
CA ARG A 45 -29.60 -16.86 9.44
C ARG A 45 -29.06 -15.83 10.42
N ALA A 46 -29.09 -14.54 10.07
CA ALA A 46 -28.64 -13.46 10.93
C ALA A 46 -29.46 -13.37 12.22
N LEU A 47 -30.79 -13.46 12.14
CA LEU A 47 -31.65 -13.45 13.32
C LEU A 47 -31.42 -14.68 14.21
N LYS A 48 -31.23 -15.88 13.63
CA LYS A 48 -30.84 -17.07 14.40
C LYS A 48 -29.52 -16.84 15.13
N ARG A 49 -28.52 -16.28 14.46
CA ARG A 49 -27.24 -15.92 15.08
C ARG A 49 -27.42 -14.97 16.25
N LEU A 50 -28.27 -13.95 16.14
CA LEU A 50 -28.55 -13.01 17.24
C LEU A 50 -29.29 -13.70 18.40
N SER A 51 -30.14 -14.70 18.16
CA SER A 51 -30.72 -15.55 19.21
C SER A 51 -29.62 -16.33 19.96
N ASP A 52 -28.68 -16.93 19.19
CA ASP A 52 -27.57 -17.67 19.77
C ASP A 52 -26.62 -16.74 20.56
N VAL A 53 -26.49 -15.48 20.15
CA VAL A 53 -25.75 -14.45 20.91
C VAL A 53 -26.44 -14.18 22.26
N LEU A 54 -27.76 -13.95 22.26
CA LEU A 54 -28.50 -13.72 23.51
C LEU A 54 -28.38 -14.93 24.45
N GLU A 55 -28.48 -16.15 23.95
CA GLU A 55 -28.26 -17.36 24.72
C GLU A 55 -26.83 -17.42 25.27
N GLY A 56 -25.83 -17.12 24.46
CA GLY A 56 -24.41 -17.10 24.85
C GLY A 56 -24.05 -16.00 25.86
N LEU A 57 -24.81 -14.94 25.95
CA LEU A 57 -24.63 -13.87 26.95
C LEU A 57 -25.06 -14.31 28.37
N GLY A 58 -25.91 -15.33 28.49
CA GLY A 58 -26.41 -15.81 29.80
C GLY A 58 -27.06 -14.67 30.60
N PRO A 59 -26.68 -14.47 31.87
CA PRO A 59 -27.26 -13.40 32.70
C PRO A 59 -27.08 -11.97 32.15
N ALA A 60 -26.09 -11.74 31.29
CA ALA A 60 -25.85 -10.44 30.68
C ALA A 60 -26.88 -10.11 29.57
N ALA A 61 -27.65 -11.09 29.10
CA ALA A 61 -28.69 -10.87 28.10
C ALA A 61 -29.74 -9.84 28.53
N ASP A 62 -30.05 -9.77 29.84
CA ASP A 62 -31.00 -8.78 30.39
C ASP A 62 -30.58 -7.31 30.13
N ARG A 63 -29.31 -7.09 29.82
CA ARG A 63 -28.74 -5.78 29.50
C ARG A 63 -28.75 -5.44 28.01
N VAL A 64 -29.19 -6.39 27.16
CA VAL A 64 -29.15 -6.27 25.70
C VAL A 64 -30.54 -6.41 25.11
N LYS A 65 -30.90 -5.56 24.15
CA LYS A 65 -32.11 -5.67 23.32
C LYS A 65 -31.69 -5.92 21.86
N VAL A 66 -32.54 -6.63 21.13
CA VAL A 66 -32.35 -6.82 19.68
C VAL A 66 -33.46 -6.13 18.92
N PHE A 67 -33.08 -5.28 17.97
CA PHE A 67 -33.98 -4.54 17.09
C PHE A 67 -33.78 -5.02 15.66
N TYR A 68 -34.91 -5.37 15.03
CA TYR A 68 -34.97 -5.78 13.62
C TYR A 68 -35.69 -4.70 12.83
N ILE A 69 -34.96 -3.90 12.04
CA ILE A 69 -35.50 -2.75 11.28
C ILE A 69 -35.78 -3.19 9.85
N SER A 70 -37.01 -3.00 9.36
CA SER A 70 -37.36 -3.33 7.98
C SER A 70 -36.67 -2.41 6.97
N VAL A 71 -36.18 -2.98 5.87
CA VAL A 71 -35.77 -2.27 4.65
C VAL A 71 -36.85 -2.29 3.55
N ASP A 72 -37.99 -2.93 3.83
CA ASP A 72 -39.09 -3.09 2.89
C ASP A 72 -40.47 -2.73 3.50
N PRO A 73 -40.67 -1.45 3.84
CA PRO A 73 -41.88 -1.01 4.51
C PRO A 73 -43.17 -1.29 3.70
N LYS A 74 -43.05 -1.53 2.41
CA LYS A 74 -44.20 -1.83 1.56
C LYS A 74 -44.81 -3.19 1.92
N ARG A 75 -44.01 -4.20 2.28
CA ARG A 75 -44.45 -5.54 2.64
C ARG A 75 -44.47 -5.76 4.15
N ASP A 76 -43.61 -5.06 4.90
CA ASP A 76 -43.38 -5.27 6.32
C ASP A 76 -44.19 -4.25 7.16
N SER A 77 -45.54 -4.36 7.15
CA SER A 77 -46.38 -3.63 8.09
C SER A 77 -46.11 -4.07 9.55
N PRO A 78 -46.49 -3.27 10.58
CA PRO A 78 -46.39 -3.67 11.98
C PRO A 78 -46.97 -5.08 12.25
N THR A 79 -48.14 -5.37 11.71
CA THR A 79 -48.82 -6.68 11.86
C THR A 79 -47.99 -7.83 11.24
N VAL A 80 -47.40 -7.60 10.06
CA VAL A 80 -46.52 -8.59 9.39
C VAL A 80 -45.26 -8.84 10.20
N MET A 81 -44.59 -7.78 10.65
CA MET A 81 -43.42 -7.85 11.50
C MET A 81 -43.73 -8.61 12.81
N LYS A 82 -44.83 -8.27 13.46
CA LYS A 82 -45.27 -8.95 14.69
C LYS A 82 -45.45 -10.44 14.49
N LYS A 83 -46.18 -10.84 13.42
CA LYS A 83 -46.43 -12.24 13.07
C LYS A 83 -45.12 -12.98 12.79
N PHE A 84 -44.18 -12.35 12.07
CA PHE A 84 -42.89 -12.94 11.71
C PHE A 84 -42.03 -13.19 12.93
N LEU A 85 -41.88 -12.18 13.82
CA LEU A 85 -40.99 -12.26 14.99
C LEU A 85 -41.59 -13.12 16.10
N SER A 86 -42.89 -12.95 16.45
CA SER A 86 -43.51 -13.69 17.56
C SER A 86 -43.42 -15.21 17.43
N THR A 87 -43.37 -15.72 16.20
CA THR A 87 -43.28 -17.15 15.94
C THR A 87 -41.86 -17.72 16.01
N ARG A 88 -40.84 -16.89 15.72
CA ARG A 88 -39.47 -17.36 15.52
C ARG A 88 -38.45 -16.69 16.46
N PHE A 89 -38.69 -15.43 16.79
CA PHE A 89 -37.75 -14.57 17.53
C PHE A 89 -38.53 -13.67 18.51
N PRO A 90 -39.19 -14.26 19.52
CA PRO A 90 -40.13 -13.53 20.40
C PRO A 90 -39.46 -12.43 21.24
N ASP A 91 -38.13 -12.54 21.50
CA ASP A 91 -37.36 -11.60 22.29
C ASP A 91 -36.88 -10.38 21.47
N PHE A 92 -37.20 -10.34 20.15
CA PHE A 92 -36.77 -9.27 19.27
C PHE A 92 -37.89 -8.23 19.08
N THR A 93 -37.48 -6.98 18.96
CA THR A 93 -38.40 -5.88 18.65
C THR A 93 -38.27 -5.51 17.17
N GLY A 94 -39.36 -5.67 16.41
CA GLY A 94 -39.44 -5.29 15.00
C GLY A 94 -39.79 -3.81 14.87
N LEU A 95 -39.07 -3.13 13.99
CA LEU A 95 -39.31 -1.72 13.67
C LEU A 95 -39.59 -1.57 12.17
N THR A 96 -40.60 -0.74 11.85
CA THR A 96 -40.99 -0.39 10.49
C THR A 96 -41.46 1.06 10.46
N GLY A 97 -41.95 1.57 9.35
CA GLY A 97 -42.44 2.93 9.21
C GLY A 97 -42.84 3.29 7.79
N THR A 98 -42.97 4.57 7.49
CA THR A 98 -43.11 5.01 6.11
C THR A 98 -41.81 4.80 5.35
N LYS A 99 -41.86 4.85 4.01
CA LYS A 99 -40.65 4.77 3.20
C LYS A 99 -39.63 5.85 3.58
N GLU A 100 -40.08 7.06 3.84
CA GLU A 100 -39.23 8.21 4.22
C GLU A 100 -38.57 8.00 5.58
N GLN A 101 -39.31 7.43 6.55
CA GLN A 101 -38.76 7.09 7.87
C GLN A 101 -37.69 5.99 7.79
N ILE A 102 -37.97 4.96 7.02
CA ILE A 102 -37.00 3.87 6.79
C ILE A 102 -35.76 4.37 6.03
N ASP A 103 -35.93 5.18 4.98
CA ASP A 103 -34.80 5.75 4.24
C ASP A 103 -33.95 6.69 5.12
N SER A 104 -34.60 7.45 6.02
CA SER A 104 -33.88 8.27 7.02
C SER A 104 -33.08 7.40 7.99
N ALA A 105 -33.69 6.38 8.59
CA ALA A 105 -33.00 5.48 9.51
C ALA A 105 -31.82 4.76 8.83
N ARG A 106 -32.02 4.26 7.59
CA ARG A 106 -30.97 3.62 6.81
C ARG A 106 -29.78 4.54 6.57
N LYS A 107 -30.02 5.81 6.28
CA LYS A 107 -28.96 6.81 6.09
C LYS A 107 -28.12 7.02 7.36
N GLU A 108 -28.76 7.09 8.50
CA GLU A 108 -28.07 7.26 9.79
C GLU A 108 -27.22 6.05 10.20
N PHE A 109 -27.63 4.84 9.80
CA PHE A 109 -26.90 3.59 10.01
C PHE A 109 -26.01 3.19 8.81
N PHE A 110 -25.92 4.01 7.76
CA PHE A 110 -25.17 3.72 6.54
C PHE A 110 -25.60 2.41 5.85
N VAL A 111 -26.90 2.06 5.90
CA VAL A 111 -27.46 0.86 5.32
C VAL A 111 -27.91 1.12 3.90
N PHE A 112 -27.24 0.49 2.94
CA PHE A 112 -27.71 0.43 1.56
C PHE A 112 -28.85 -0.57 1.43
N ALA A 113 -29.93 -0.25 0.68
CA ALA A 113 -30.93 -1.20 0.24
C ALA A 113 -31.60 -0.71 -1.05
N LYS A 114 -31.76 -1.60 -2.04
CA LYS A 114 -32.38 -1.29 -3.33
C LYS A 114 -33.24 -2.46 -3.80
N ALA A 115 -34.52 -2.22 -4.02
CA ALA A 115 -35.42 -3.25 -4.57
C ALA A 115 -34.99 -3.61 -6.00
N LYS A 116 -34.92 -4.93 -6.30
CA LYS A 116 -34.59 -5.50 -7.59
C LYS A 116 -35.68 -6.48 -7.99
N GLN A 117 -36.23 -6.35 -9.21
CA GLN A 117 -37.19 -7.27 -9.74
C GLN A 117 -36.60 -8.69 -9.82
N ASP A 118 -37.34 -9.66 -9.30
CA ASP A 118 -36.99 -11.08 -9.36
C ASP A 118 -38.30 -11.88 -9.44
N ASN A 119 -38.61 -12.42 -10.61
CA ASN A 119 -39.84 -13.16 -10.87
C ASN A 119 -39.91 -14.48 -10.07
N ASN A 120 -38.81 -14.97 -9.54
CA ASN A 120 -38.76 -16.18 -8.71
C ASN A 120 -38.93 -15.85 -7.21
N ALA A 121 -38.87 -14.58 -6.84
CA ALA A 121 -39.01 -14.16 -5.45
C ALA A 121 -40.49 -14.01 -5.07
N LEU A 122 -40.78 -14.33 -3.81
CA LEU A 122 -42.11 -14.14 -3.24
C LEU A 122 -42.48 -12.64 -3.27
N GLY A 123 -43.53 -12.31 -4.07
CA GLY A 123 -43.95 -10.92 -4.28
C GLY A 123 -43.25 -10.20 -5.43
N GLY A 124 -42.48 -10.90 -6.28
CA GLY A 124 -41.94 -10.41 -7.54
C GLY A 124 -40.70 -9.55 -7.47
N TYR A 125 -40.10 -9.36 -6.28
CA TYR A 125 -38.86 -8.64 -6.10
C TYR A 125 -38.13 -9.04 -4.81
N VAL A 126 -36.80 -8.82 -4.78
CA VAL A 126 -35.93 -8.92 -3.62
C VAL A 126 -35.39 -7.54 -3.25
N VAL A 127 -34.89 -7.38 -2.02
CA VAL A 127 -34.25 -6.14 -1.56
C VAL A 127 -32.83 -6.47 -1.06
N PRO A 128 -31.85 -6.55 -1.97
CA PRO A 128 -30.44 -6.59 -1.55
C PRO A 128 -30.12 -5.40 -0.65
N HIS A 129 -29.46 -5.67 0.47
CA HIS A 129 -29.15 -4.65 1.48
C HIS A 129 -27.90 -5.03 2.28
N THR A 130 -27.33 -4.04 2.98
CA THR A 130 -26.21 -4.24 3.90
C THR A 130 -26.61 -5.17 5.04
N ALA A 131 -25.88 -6.28 5.23
CA ALA A 131 -26.16 -7.32 6.23
C ALA A 131 -25.30 -7.15 7.50
N THR A 132 -25.11 -5.91 7.96
CA THR A 132 -24.36 -5.58 9.16
C THR A 132 -25.26 -5.52 10.39
N THR A 133 -24.80 -6.07 11.51
CA THR A 133 -25.43 -5.88 12.84
C THR A 133 -24.66 -4.79 13.58
N TYR A 134 -25.32 -3.79 14.10
CA TYR A 134 -24.74 -2.72 14.90
C TYR A 134 -24.97 -2.97 16.39
N LEU A 135 -23.95 -2.73 17.20
CA LEU A 135 -24.07 -2.69 18.66
C LEU A 135 -24.08 -1.22 19.12
N LEU A 136 -25.16 -0.79 19.73
CA LEU A 136 -25.26 0.53 20.35
C LEU A 136 -25.03 0.40 21.86
N GLY A 137 -24.31 1.39 22.41
CA GLY A 137 -24.13 1.57 23.84
C GLY A 137 -25.42 2.03 24.54
N MET A 138 -25.39 2.07 25.87
CA MET A 138 -26.52 2.50 26.70
C MET A 138 -26.91 3.97 26.49
N ASP A 139 -26.08 4.77 25.87
CA ASP A 139 -26.26 6.18 25.51
C ASP A 139 -26.71 6.39 24.05
N GLY A 140 -26.83 5.28 23.29
CA GLY A 140 -27.31 5.27 21.91
C GLY A 140 -26.24 5.48 20.86
N TYR A 141 -24.95 5.58 21.22
CA TYR A 141 -23.86 5.61 20.24
C TYR A 141 -23.53 4.21 19.71
N ILE A 142 -23.13 4.10 18.45
CA ILE A 142 -22.61 2.84 17.90
C ILE A 142 -21.26 2.56 18.56
N VAL A 143 -21.15 1.45 19.27
CA VAL A 143 -19.92 1.00 19.95
C VAL A 143 -19.18 -0.06 19.17
N ASP A 144 -19.89 -0.81 18.33
CA ASP A 144 -19.32 -1.86 17.50
C ASP A 144 -20.27 -2.23 16.35
N HIS A 145 -19.77 -2.97 15.37
CA HIS A 145 -20.58 -3.52 14.29
C HIS A 145 -20.03 -4.89 13.87
N PHE A 146 -20.90 -5.76 13.36
CA PHE A 146 -20.58 -7.15 13.05
C PHE A 146 -21.09 -7.50 11.67
N ASN A 147 -20.21 -7.92 10.80
CA ASN A 147 -20.56 -8.46 9.50
C ASN A 147 -21.26 -9.83 9.63
N ASP A 148 -22.01 -10.24 8.64
CA ASP A 148 -22.74 -11.52 8.62
C ASP A 148 -21.84 -12.77 8.78
N VAL A 149 -20.54 -12.61 8.60
CA VAL A 149 -19.52 -13.67 8.66
C VAL A 149 -19.07 -14.01 10.08
N LEU A 150 -19.18 -13.07 11.03
CA LEU A 150 -18.77 -13.33 12.41
C LEU A 150 -19.80 -14.27 13.08
N ASN A 151 -19.31 -15.38 13.64
CA ASN A 151 -20.18 -16.37 14.30
C ASN A 151 -20.73 -15.85 15.65
N ALA A 152 -21.76 -16.51 16.17
CA ALA A 152 -22.41 -16.08 17.41
C ALA A 152 -21.44 -15.97 18.59
N LYS A 153 -20.48 -16.89 18.73
CA LYS A 153 -19.47 -16.87 19.81
C LYS A 153 -18.58 -15.61 19.74
N GLY A 154 -18.15 -15.22 18.54
CA GLY A 154 -17.35 -14.00 18.33
C GLY A 154 -18.13 -12.72 18.66
N VAL A 155 -19.40 -12.64 18.22
CA VAL A 155 -20.29 -11.51 18.56
C VAL A 155 -20.53 -11.47 20.07
N THR A 156 -20.85 -12.60 20.72
CA THR A 156 -21.06 -12.69 22.18
C THR A 156 -19.83 -12.16 22.93
N ALA A 157 -18.62 -12.56 22.56
CA ALA A 157 -17.39 -12.11 23.21
C ALA A 157 -17.22 -10.58 23.14
N ARG A 158 -17.52 -9.97 21.99
CA ARG A 158 -17.41 -8.53 21.78
C ARG A 158 -18.51 -7.76 22.54
N VAL A 159 -19.72 -8.26 22.56
CA VAL A 159 -20.81 -7.69 23.37
C VAL A 159 -20.49 -7.74 24.87
N LEU A 160 -19.98 -8.89 25.38
CA LEU A 160 -19.53 -9.01 26.76
C LEU A 160 -18.38 -8.05 27.09
N LYS A 161 -17.46 -7.84 26.15
CA LYS A 161 -16.39 -6.84 26.29
C LYS A 161 -16.97 -5.45 26.45
N ALA A 162 -17.87 -5.02 25.54
CA ALA A 162 -18.54 -3.72 25.62
C ALA A 162 -19.31 -3.52 26.94
N ILE A 163 -20.02 -4.56 27.40
CA ILE A 163 -20.74 -4.54 28.69
C ILE A 163 -19.77 -4.40 29.88
N LYS A 164 -18.59 -5.01 29.83
CA LYS A 164 -17.58 -4.96 30.89
C LYS A 164 -16.87 -3.60 30.93
N GLU A 165 -16.61 -2.99 29.79
CA GLU A 165 -15.97 -1.69 29.65
C GLU A 165 -16.90 -0.54 30.09
N GLY A 166 -18.22 -0.76 30.05
CA GLY A 166 -19.23 0.17 30.56
C GLY A 166 -19.53 1.35 29.65
N PRO A 167 -20.43 2.28 30.06
CA PRO A 167 -20.83 3.43 29.24
C PRO A 167 -19.72 4.46 29.01
N ASP A 168 -18.65 4.48 29.82
CA ASP A 168 -17.47 5.33 29.62
C ASP A 168 -16.50 4.79 28.54
N ALA A 169 -16.82 3.64 27.94
CA ALA A 169 -16.13 3.17 26.75
C ALA A 169 -16.21 4.14 25.54
N HIS A 170 -17.03 5.20 25.66
CA HIS A 170 -17.11 6.30 24.68
C HIS A 170 -16.22 7.51 24.97
N THR A 171 -15.47 7.54 26.06
CA THR A 171 -14.21 8.27 26.03
C THR A 171 -13.31 7.52 25.06
N VAL A 172 -13.67 7.60 23.77
CA VAL A 172 -12.72 7.36 22.69
C VAL A 172 -11.55 8.26 23.06
N PRO A 173 -10.34 7.73 23.34
CA PRO A 173 -9.17 8.57 23.25
C PRO A 173 -9.33 9.24 21.90
N GLU A 174 -9.27 10.59 21.84
CA GLU A 174 -9.31 11.33 20.61
C GLU A 174 -8.52 10.50 19.61
N LYS A 175 -9.17 10.06 18.51
CA LYS A 175 -8.48 9.25 17.52
C LYS A 175 -7.24 10.06 17.21
N PRO A 176 -6.02 9.51 17.43
CA PRO A 176 -4.84 10.29 17.15
C PRO A 176 -5.00 10.81 15.74
N THR A 177 -4.71 12.08 15.53
CA THR A 177 -4.77 12.67 14.19
C THR A 177 -3.92 11.82 13.27
N ASP A 178 -4.23 11.78 11.98
CA ASP A 178 -3.42 11.02 11.01
C ASP A 178 -1.94 11.42 11.10
N GLU A 179 -1.65 12.64 11.54
CA GLU A 179 -0.30 13.14 11.78
C GLU A 179 0.37 12.49 12.99
N LEU A 180 -0.33 12.36 14.12
CA LEU A 180 0.20 11.69 15.31
C LEU A 180 0.45 10.19 15.06
N VAL A 181 -0.45 9.53 14.30
CA VAL A 181 -0.23 8.12 13.93
C VAL A 181 1.01 8.00 13.05
N TYR A 182 1.16 8.87 12.07
CA TYR A 182 2.32 8.89 11.19
C TYR A 182 3.63 9.15 11.96
N GLU A 183 3.65 10.14 12.87
CA GLU A 183 4.81 10.40 13.72
C GLU A 183 5.20 9.17 14.55
N GLN A 184 4.23 8.48 15.13
CA GLN A 184 4.47 7.25 15.87
C GLN A 184 5.05 6.15 14.99
N GLU A 185 4.42 5.89 13.83
CA GLU A 185 4.88 4.87 12.88
C GLU A 185 6.30 5.16 12.36
N SER A 186 6.62 6.42 12.04
CA SER A 186 7.93 6.82 11.52
C SER A 186 9.07 6.73 12.56
N LEU A 187 8.74 6.88 13.84
CA LEU A 187 9.71 6.77 14.95
C LEU A 187 9.82 5.34 15.51
N GLU A 188 8.88 4.47 15.16
CA GLU A 188 8.84 3.11 15.64
C GLU A 188 10.01 2.28 15.07
N ARG A 189 10.53 1.39 15.90
CA ARG A 189 11.53 0.40 15.46
C ARG A 189 10.91 -0.60 14.49
N LEU A 190 11.57 -0.85 13.36
CA LEU A 190 11.19 -1.94 12.46
C LEU A 190 11.24 -3.29 13.18
N ASP A 191 10.33 -4.18 12.84
CA ASP A 191 10.39 -5.57 13.28
C ASP A 191 11.38 -6.41 12.44
N HIS A 192 11.63 -7.64 12.88
CA HIS A 192 12.56 -8.53 12.20
C HIS A 192 12.14 -8.89 10.77
N LYS A 193 10.82 -8.99 10.49
CA LYS A 193 10.32 -9.31 9.14
C LYS A 193 10.43 -8.13 8.21
N GLN A 194 10.22 -6.92 8.71
CA GLN A 194 10.42 -5.68 7.96
C GLN A 194 11.90 -5.51 7.55
N VAL A 195 12.81 -5.67 8.50
CA VAL A 195 14.27 -5.62 8.22
C VAL A 195 14.70 -6.74 7.28
N ALA A 196 14.22 -7.96 7.50
CA ALA A 196 14.50 -9.09 6.61
C ALA A 196 13.93 -8.89 5.19
N SER A 197 12.84 -8.13 5.03
CA SER A 197 12.31 -7.75 3.71
C SER A 197 13.27 -6.80 2.98
N ILE A 198 13.81 -5.80 3.66
CA ILE A 198 14.85 -4.89 3.11
C ILE A 198 16.09 -5.71 2.68
N ARG A 199 16.53 -6.63 3.53
CA ARG A 199 17.69 -7.50 3.25
C ARG A 199 17.45 -8.41 2.06
N HIS A 200 16.26 -9.00 1.92
CA HIS A 200 15.94 -9.83 0.76
C HIS A 200 16.05 -9.06 -0.55
N ILE A 201 15.52 -7.84 -0.60
CA ILE A 201 15.68 -6.96 -1.77
C ILE A 201 17.16 -6.67 -2.04
N GLY A 202 17.94 -6.40 -0.99
CA GLY A 202 19.39 -6.22 -1.08
C GLY A 202 20.12 -7.44 -1.64
N ASN A 203 19.71 -8.66 -1.27
CA ASN A 203 20.25 -9.90 -1.82
C ASN A 203 19.96 -10.01 -3.32
N LEU A 204 18.72 -9.74 -3.75
CA LEU A 204 18.34 -9.77 -5.17
C LEU A 204 19.06 -8.70 -6.00
N ALA A 205 19.21 -7.49 -5.47
CA ALA A 205 19.91 -6.41 -6.16
C ALA A 205 21.41 -6.71 -6.38
N ARG A 206 22.03 -7.52 -5.51
CA ARG A 206 23.45 -7.90 -5.59
C ARG A 206 23.72 -9.15 -6.42
N GLN A 207 22.71 -9.80 -6.97
CA GLN A 207 22.89 -10.89 -7.92
C GLN A 207 23.73 -10.44 -9.13
N LEU A 208 24.53 -11.34 -9.67
CA LEU A 208 25.32 -11.06 -10.86
C LEU A 208 24.42 -10.77 -12.07
N LYS A 209 24.98 -10.12 -13.07
CA LYS A 209 24.28 -9.88 -14.33
C LYS A 209 23.80 -11.20 -14.94
N GLY A 210 22.52 -11.25 -15.32
CA GLY A 210 21.86 -12.45 -15.85
C GLY A 210 21.47 -13.48 -14.78
N ASP A 211 21.74 -13.24 -13.49
CA ASP A 211 21.21 -14.07 -12.41
C ASP A 211 19.87 -13.48 -11.92
N TRP A 212 18.80 -14.22 -12.19
CA TRP A 212 17.43 -13.90 -11.83
C TRP A 212 16.84 -14.93 -10.86
N SER A 213 17.67 -15.68 -10.16
CA SER A 213 17.23 -16.66 -9.17
C SER A 213 16.39 -15.97 -8.07
N ASN A 214 15.35 -16.67 -7.60
CA ASN A 214 14.34 -16.14 -6.66
C ASN A 214 13.50 -14.95 -7.20
N MET A 215 13.59 -14.65 -8.47
CA MET A 215 12.68 -13.77 -9.19
C MET A 215 11.90 -14.59 -10.22
N MET A 216 10.64 -14.22 -10.45
CA MET A 216 9.84 -14.84 -11.50
C MET A 216 10.12 -14.11 -12.81
N GLY A 217 10.61 -14.83 -13.81
CA GLY A 217 10.61 -14.37 -15.19
C GLY A 217 9.54 -15.13 -15.98
N ALA A 218 8.93 -14.51 -16.97
CA ALA A 218 8.20 -15.25 -17.97
C ALA A 218 9.19 -16.17 -18.69
N PRO A 219 8.86 -17.45 -18.90
CA PRO A 219 9.82 -18.39 -19.47
C PRO A 219 10.29 -18.00 -20.87
N ASP A 220 9.50 -17.22 -21.61
CA ASP A 220 9.77 -16.91 -23.00
C ASP A 220 10.25 -15.46 -23.20
N LEU A 221 9.37 -14.46 -23.14
CA LEU A 221 9.67 -13.09 -23.56
C LEU A 221 9.63 -12.05 -22.43
N ASN A 222 9.37 -12.47 -21.20
CA ASN A 222 9.31 -11.59 -20.05
C ASN A 222 8.29 -10.41 -20.21
N ASP A 223 7.17 -10.68 -20.87
CA ASP A 223 6.13 -9.72 -21.22
C ASP A 223 4.91 -9.74 -20.27
N GLY A 224 4.78 -10.76 -19.44
CA GLY A 224 3.68 -10.95 -18.52
C GLY A 224 3.77 -10.09 -17.24
N PHE A 225 2.73 -10.16 -16.40
CA PHE A 225 2.66 -9.44 -15.12
C PHE A 225 3.72 -9.87 -14.10
N GLY A 226 4.34 -11.03 -14.27
CA GLY A 226 5.48 -11.49 -13.49
C GLY A 226 6.84 -11.02 -14.01
N ALA A 227 6.88 -10.15 -15.01
CA ALA A 227 8.12 -9.70 -15.63
C ALA A 227 9.06 -8.98 -14.66
N TYR A 228 10.34 -9.03 -14.92
CA TYR A 228 11.38 -8.43 -14.06
C TYR A 228 11.20 -6.94 -13.85
N ARG A 229 10.74 -6.18 -14.86
CA ARG A 229 10.49 -4.74 -14.76
C ARG A 229 9.53 -4.39 -13.61
N TYR A 230 8.47 -5.18 -13.43
CA TYR A 230 7.51 -5.00 -12.35
C TYR A 230 8.13 -5.31 -10.98
N GLN A 231 8.78 -6.46 -10.88
CA GLN A 231 9.39 -6.90 -9.62
C GLN A 231 10.44 -5.91 -9.13
N ILE A 232 11.31 -5.42 -10.03
CA ILE A 232 12.33 -4.43 -9.71
C ILE A 232 11.68 -3.11 -9.26
N ALA A 233 10.68 -2.60 -10.01
CA ALA A 233 10.02 -1.35 -9.69
C ALA A 233 9.29 -1.40 -8.34
N PHE A 234 8.57 -2.51 -8.05
CA PHE A 234 7.83 -2.64 -6.79
C PHE A 234 8.74 -2.74 -5.58
N MET A 235 9.83 -3.49 -5.69
CA MET A 235 10.87 -3.54 -4.66
C MET A 235 11.54 -2.17 -4.47
N PHE A 236 11.75 -1.42 -5.55
CA PHE A 236 12.29 -0.06 -5.49
C PHE A 236 11.33 0.89 -4.76
N TYR A 237 10.02 0.82 -5.02
CA TYR A 237 9.02 1.57 -4.24
C TYR A 237 9.03 1.19 -2.76
N ALA A 238 9.15 -0.10 -2.44
CA ALA A 238 9.22 -0.54 -1.04
C ALA A 238 10.42 0.05 -0.31
N LEU A 239 11.60 0.08 -0.95
CA LEU A 239 12.80 0.71 -0.39
C LEU A 239 12.66 2.23 -0.28
N SER A 240 12.00 2.88 -1.26
CA SER A 240 11.75 4.32 -1.22
C SER A 240 10.91 4.71 -0.03
N LEU A 241 9.80 3.99 0.20
CA LEU A 241 8.92 4.21 1.35
C LEU A 241 9.64 3.93 2.68
N ALA A 242 10.42 2.84 2.75
CA ALA A 242 11.19 2.50 3.93
C ALA A 242 12.23 3.57 4.26
N HIS A 243 12.95 4.09 3.26
CA HIS A 243 13.95 5.13 3.48
C HIS A 243 13.27 6.45 3.87
N PHE A 244 12.26 6.87 3.13
CA PHE A 244 11.60 8.15 3.36
C PHE A 244 10.89 8.23 4.71
N HIS A 245 10.19 7.15 5.13
CA HIS A 245 9.32 7.18 6.32
C HIS A 245 9.89 6.51 7.54
N ARG A 246 10.61 5.38 7.39
CA ARG A 246 10.99 4.51 8.52
C ARG A 246 12.46 4.62 8.92
N LEU A 247 13.34 4.87 7.97
CA LEU A 247 14.78 4.98 8.18
C LEU A 247 15.37 6.23 7.47
N PRO A 248 14.80 7.44 7.71
CA PRO A 248 15.21 8.64 6.98
C PRO A 248 16.67 9.00 7.18
N ALA A 249 17.25 8.71 8.33
CA ALA A 249 18.66 8.97 8.63
C ALA A 249 19.59 7.80 8.25
N ALA A 250 19.21 6.90 7.33
CA ALA A 250 20.05 5.76 6.91
C ALA A 250 20.22 5.63 5.39
N PRO A 251 20.65 6.67 4.66
CA PRO A 251 20.89 6.56 3.22
C PRO A 251 21.85 5.43 2.85
N GLY A 252 22.84 5.11 3.70
CA GLY A 252 23.82 4.05 3.49
C GLY A 252 23.24 2.64 3.42
N VAL A 253 22.00 2.40 3.90
CA VAL A 253 21.30 1.13 3.73
C VAL A 253 20.76 0.96 2.31
N PHE A 254 20.30 2.05 1.70
CA PHE A 254 19.46 2.03 0.51
C PHE A 254 20.22 2.38 -0.77
N GLN A 255 21.13 3.34 -0.73
CA GLN A 255 21.68 3.98 -1.93
C GLN A 255 22.32 2.99 -2.90
N GLU A 256 23.22 2.12 -2.47
CA GLU A 256 23.85 1.12 -3.32
C GLU A 256 22.83 0.10 -3.86
N THR A 257 21.90 -0.33 -3.02
CA THR A 257 20.88 -1.30 -3.41
C THR A 257 19.98 -0.73 -4.52
N MET A 258 19.53 0.51 -4.37
CA MET A 258 18.68 1.18 -5.35
C MET A 258 19.43 1.51 -6.64
N GLU A 259 20.71 1.88 -6.57
CA GLU A 259 21.56 2.02 -7.74
C GLU A 259 21.65 0.71 -8.54
N ARG A 260 21.92 -0.43 -7.87
CA ARG A 260 21.98 -1.75 -8.50
C ARG A 260 20.64 -2.17 -9.12
N MET A 261 19.51 -1.77 -8.54
CA MET A 261 18.19 -2.02 -9.11
C MET A 261 17.96 -1.21 -10.40
N ILE A 262 18.41 0.05 -10.46
CA ILE A 262 18.37 0.83 -11.70
C ILE A 262 19.28 0.20 -12.76
N GLN A 263 20.46 -0.29 -12.38
CA GLN A 263 21.34 -1.02 -13.29
C GLN A 263 20.66 -2.28 -13.86
N LYS A 264 19.98 -3.06 -13.00
CA LYS A 264 19.21 -4.23 -13.45
C LYS A 264 18.08 -3.83 -14.40
N MET A 265 17.40 -2.69 -14.15
CA MET A 265 16.28 -2.25 -14.99
C MET A 265 16.69 -1.97 -16.44
N ILE A 266 17.92 -1.55 -16.68
CA ILE A 266 18.45 -1.29 -18.03
C ILE A 266 19.15 -2.50 -18.66
N GLU A 267 19.14 -3.68 -18.02
CA GLU A 267 19.63 -4.91 -18.64
C GLU A 267 18.71 -5.41 -19.77
N PRO A 268 19.24 -5.99 -20.86
CA PRO A 268 18.43 -6.49 -21.96
C PRO A 268 17.33 -7.46 -21.54
N ASP A 269 17.59 -8.33 -20.57
CA ASP A 269 16.63 -9.30 -20.03
C ASP A 269 15.35 -8.63 -19.49
N VAL A 270 15.41 -7.34 -19.16
CA VAL A 270 14.29 -6.58 -18.62
C VAL A 270 13.52 -5.82 -19.68
N TRP A 271 14.19 -5.23 -20.68
CA TRP A 271 13.55 -4.31 -21.61
C TRP A 271 13.40 -4.85 -23.06
N PHE A 272 14.14 -5.88 -23.45
CA PHE A 272 14.15 -6.34 -24.85
C PHE A 272 12.84 -7.05 -25.26
N TYR A 273 11.99 -7.44 -24.29
CA TYR A 273 10.63 -7.93 -24.56
C TYR A 273 9.83 -6.97 -25.45
N TRP A 274 10.18 -5.67 -25.42
CA TRP A 274 9.50 -4.64 -26.21
C TRP A 274 9.56 -4.89 -27.70
N HIS A 275 10.60 -5.54 -28.16
CA HIS A 275 10.73 -6.00 -29.53
C HIS A 275 9.45 -6.72 -30.03
N ASP A 276 8.95 -7.68 -29.28
CA ASP A 276 7.76 -8.45 -29.66
C ASP A 276 6.46 -7.76 -29.17
N ALA A 277 6.44 -7.23 -27.95
CA ALA A 277 5.27 -6.58 -27.42
C ALA A 277 4.84 -5.34 -28.23
N SER A 278 5.77 -4.67 -28.91
CA SER A 278 5.49 -3.50 -29.77
C SER A 278 4.65 -3.81 -31.01
N THR A 279 4.52 -5.08 -31.37
CA THR A 279 3.68 -5.51 -32.51
C THR A 279 2.19 -5.53 -32.19
N GLY A 280 1.81 -5.34 -30.94
CA GLY A 280 0.43 -5.27 -30.46
C GLY A 280 -0.01 -6.47 -29.66
N GLY A 281 -0.73 -6.20 -28.60
CA GLY A 281 -1.29 -7.24 -27.73
C GLY A 281 -2.47 -7.99 -28.36
N GLY A 282 -2.47 -9.32 -28.23
CA GLY A 282 -3.53 -10.18 -28.73
C GLY A 282 -4.84 -10.18 -27.94
N HIS A 283 -4.99 -9.31 -26.94
CA HIS A 283 -6.19 -9.28 -26.10
C HIS A 283 -7.35 -8.45 -26.71
N VAL A 284 -7.02 -7.58 -27.64
CA VAL A 284 -8.02 -6.83 -28.41
C VAL A 284 -7.61 -7.02 -29.86
N LYS A 285 -8.55 -7.33 -30.74
CA LYS A 285 -8.29 -7.44 -32.17
C LYS A 285 -7.82 -6.08 -32.71
N ALA A 286 -6.55 -5.81 -32.55
CA ALA A 286 -5.90 -4.58 -32.98
C ALA A 286 -5.27 -4.76 -34.36
N PRO A 287 -5.05 -3.67 -35.12
CA PRO A 287 -4.19 -3.70 -36.30
C PRO A 287 -2.79 -4.20 -35.94
N GLU A 288 -2.11 -4.81 -36.91
CA GLU A 288 -0.69 -5.13 -36.74
C GLU A 288 0.13 -3.83 -36.70
N TYR A 289 1.02 -3.74 -35.71
CA TYR A 289 1.94 -2.63 -35.56
C TYR A 289 3.35 -3.03 -35.99
N PRO A 290 4.14 -2.09 -36.51
CA PRO A 290 5.52 -2.36 -36.85
C PRO A 290 6.33 -2.65 -35.58
N MET A 291 7.23 -3.63 -35.68
CA MET A 291 8.17 -3.99 -34.62
C MET A 291 9.08 -2.80 -34.28
N ARG A 292 9.24 -2.51 -32.98
CA ARG A 292 10.03 -1.42 -32.45
C ARG A 292 11.06 -1.94 -31.46
N TYR A 293 12.21 -1.34 -31.42
CA TYR A 293 13.32 -1.79 -30.57
C TYR A 293 13.58 -0.82 -29.41
N ASP A 294 13.39 0.47 -29.62
CA ASP A 294 13.59 1.50 -28.58
C ASP A 294 12.46 1.42 -27.54
N PRO A 295 12.76 1.05 -26.29
CA PRO A 295 11.73 0.81 -25.28
C PRO A 295 11.17 2.09 -24.65
N ILE A 296 11.70 3.27 -24.98
CA ILE A 296 11.33 4.56 -24.38
C ILE A 296 10.59 5.46 -25.38
N LYS A 297 10.92 5.35 -26.66
CA LYS A 297 10.54 6.36 -27.65
C LYS A 297 9.03 6.50 -27.88
N THR A 298 8.29 5.40 -27.86
CA THR A 298 6.87 5.37 -28.19
C THR A 298 6.18 4.26 -27.42
N ASP A 299 5.00 4.51 -26.86
CA ASP A 299 4.24 3.56 -26.07
C ASP A 299 5.06 2.96 -24.90
N ASN A 300 4.80 1.72 -24.47
CA ASN A 300 5.54 1.05 -23.42
C ASN A 300 5.65 1.83 -22.10
N ILE A 301 4.56 2.51 -21.76
CA ILE A 301 4.57 3.48 -20.64
C ILE A 301 4.96 2.83 -19.31
N MET A 302 4.61 1.55 -19.09
CA MET A 302 4.94 0.88 -17.85
C MET A 302 6.45 0.73 -17.64
N TYR A 303 7.22 0.51 -18.70
CA TYR A 303 8.68 0.47 -18.63
C TYR A 303 9.30 1.87 -18.56
N SER A 304 8.94 2.75 -19.49
CA SER A 304 9.51 4.10 -19.59
C SER A 304 9.23 4.93 -18.33
N ALA A 305 8.02 4.84 -17.78
CA ALA A 305 7.66 5.55 -16.56
C ALA A 305 8.32 4.96 -15.30
N TYR A 306 8.55 3.65 -15.24
CA TYR A 306 9.32 3.09 -14.11
C TYR A 306 10.74 3.65 -14.08
N ILE A 307 11.43 3.72 -15.21
CA ILE A 307 12.78 4.33 -15.24
C ILE A 307 12.72 5.83 -14.93
N GLN A 308 11.70 6.56 -15.44
CA GLN A 308 11.45 7.97 -15.10
C GLN A 308 11.35 8.13 -13.56
N VAL A 309 10.49 7.34 -12.91
CA VAL A 309 10.29 7.42 -11.46
C VAL A 309 11.54 6.99 -10.71
N MET A 310 12.15 5.84 -11.06
CA MET A 310 13.29 5.31 -10.33
C MET A 310 14.49 6.26 -10.36
N SER A 311 14.79 6.87 -11.49
CA SER A 311 15.90 7.83 -11.61
C SER A 311 15.63 9.15 -10.87
N ALA A 312 14.40 9.67 -10.93
CA ALA A 312 14.00 10.87 -10.21
C ALA A 312 13.93 10.62 -8.69
N MET A 313 13.39 9.47 -8.26
CA MET A 313 13.32 9.08 -6.86
C MET A 313 14.71 8.89 -6.26
N TYR A 314 15.63 8.26 -6.99
CA TYR A 314 17.02 8.13 -6.56
C TYR A 314 17.66 9.50 -6.33
N ASN A 315 17.47 10.43 -7.29
CA ASN A 315 17.96 11.80 -7.16
C ASN A 315 17.34 12.50 -5.94
N SER A 316 16.02 12.36 -5.75
CA SER A 316 15.31 12.91 -4.59
C SER A 316 15.81 12.34 -3.27
N LEU A 317 15.89 11.03 -3.12
CA LEU A 317 16.23 10.41 -1.83
C LEU A 317 17.68 10.63 -1.40
N PHE A 318 18.61 10.83 -2.35
CA PHE A 318 20.05 10.88 -2.06
C PHE A 318 20.71 12.21 -2.44
N ASP A 319 19.97 13.19 -2.97
CA ASP A 319 20.52 14.42 -3.59
C ASP A 319 21.64 14.10 -4.59
N ASP A 320 21.42 13.05 -5.40
CA ASP A 320 22.42 12.53 -6.32
C ASP A 320 21.88 12.50 -7.76
N ALA A 321 22.31 13.49 -8.53
CA ALA A 321 21.87 13.71 -9.91
C ALA A 321 22.66 12.88 -10.95
N ARG A 322 23.30 11.76 -10.58
CA ARG A 322 24.12 10.94 -11.50
C ARG A 322 23.40 10.51 -12.75
N TYR A 323 22.08 10.26 -12.66
CA TYR A 323 21.24 9.86 -13.81
C TYR A 323 20.84 11.01 -14.73
N LYS A 324 21.18 12.26 -14.39
CA LYS A 324 21.08 13.42 -15.33
C LYS A 324 22.28 13.52 -16.26
N ALA A 325 23.36 12.77 -16.02
CA ALA A 325 24.49 12.74 -16.93
C ALA A 325 24.06 12.14 -18.29
N PRO A 326 24.47 12.75 -19.43
CA PRO A 326 24.09 12.25 -20.76
C PRO A 326 24.45 10.77 -20.95
N GLY A 327 23.45 9.95 -21.30
CA GLY A 327 23.63 8.52 -21.53
C GLY A 327 23.73 7.67 -20.25
N ALA A 328 23.46 8.22 -19.07
CA ALA A 328 23.50 7.47 -17.80
C ALA A 328 22.49 6.32 -17.74
N LEU A 329 21.43 6.38 -18.53
CA LEU A 329 20.40 5.35 -18.66
C LEU A 329 20.42 4.76 -20.09
N THR A 330 21.56 4.18 -20.48
CA THR A 330 21.72 3.57 -21.79
C THR A 330 21.23 2.13 -21.82
N MET A 331 20.24 1.83 -22.65
CA MET A 331 19.76 0.49 -22.95
C MET A 331 20.56 -0.05 -24.13
N LYS A 332 21.33 -1.14 -23.90
CA LYS A 332 22.18 -1.72 -24.92
C LYS A 332 22.03 -3.23 -24.98
N TYR A 333 21.84 -3.75 -26.19
CA TYR A 333 21.86 -5.17 -26.48
C TYR A 333 22.73 -5.46 -27.70
N THR A 334 23.73 -6.29 -27.50
CA THR A 334 24.63 -6.75 -28.56
C THR A 334 24.44 -8.25 -28.72
N PRO A 335 23.75 -8.72 -29.77
CA PRO A 335 23.57 -10.15 -30.00
C PRO A 335 24.92 -10.82 -30.32
N PHE A 336 25.09 -12.06 -29.85
CA PHE A 336 26.36 -12.75 -29.98
C PHE A 336 26.66 -13.22 -31.44
N LEU A 337 25.64 -13.77 -32.12
CA LEU A 337 25.80 -14.31 -33.46
C LEU A 337 24.85 -13.73 -34.52
N TRP A 338 23.62 -13.42 -34.11
CA TRP A 338 22.52 -13.06 -35.01
C TRP A 338 21.94 -11.68 -34.62
N GLY A 339 21.83 -10.81 -35.59
CA GLY A 339 21.27 -9.45 -35.39
C GLY A 339 22.12 -8.39 -36.09
N PRO A 340 21.77 -7.11 -35.94
CA PRO A 340 22.57 -6.03 -36.48
C PRO A 340 23.91 -5.89 -35.75
N ASP A 341 24.93 -5.45 -36.45
CA ASP A 341 26.22 -5.07 -35.90
C ASP A 341 26.32 -3.53 -35.89
N PRO A 342 26.58 -2.90 -34.76
CA PRO A 342 26.99 -3.39 -33.42
C PRO A 342 25.86 -3.75 -32.45
N GLY A 343 24.63 -4.00 -32.87
CA GLY A 343 23.47 -4.25 -32.03
C GLY A 343 22.59 -3.01 -31.89
N TRP A 344 21.85 -2.94 -30.81
CA TRP A 344 20.96 -1.81 -30.47
C TRP A 344 21.52 -1.03 -29.29
N GLU A 345 21.54 0.28 -29.38
CA GLU A 345 21.95 1.18 -28.31
C GLU A 345 21.04 2.40 -28.28
N PHE A 346 20.34 2.62 -27.15
CA PHE A 346 19.44 3.74 -26.92
C PHE A 346 19.94 4.52 -25.70
N LYS A 347 20.36 5.77 -25.93
CA LYS A 347 21.00 6.62 -24.92
C LYS A 347 19.99 7.61 -24.37
N TYR A 348 19.72 7.47 -23.08
CA TYR A 348 18.86 8.35 -22.33
C TYR A 348 19.53 8.79 -21.02
N ASP A 349 18.92 9.74 -20.38
CA ASP A 349 19.18 10.22 -19.01
C ASP A 349 17.84 10.60 -18.38
N GLN A 350 17.86 10.99 -17.10
CA GLN A 350 16.65 11.35 -16.36
C GLN A 350 15.81 12.41 -17.07
N ASP A 351 16.45 13.48 -17.56
CA ASP A 351 15.74 14.62 -18.18
C ASP A 351 15.17 14.25 -19.55
N SER A 352 15.90 13.51 -20.37
CA SER A 352 15.45 13.07 -21.69
C SER A 352 14.33 12.03 -21.62
N ILE A 353 14.33 11.14 -20.64
CA ILE A 353 13.20 10.21 -20.41
C ILE A 353 11.97 11.00 -19.95
N ASN A 354 12.12 11.91 -18.99
CA ASN A 354 11.01 12.73 -18.51
C ASN A 354 10.37 13.54 -19.66
N GLN A 355 11.19 14.13 -20.51
CA GLN A 355 10.74 14.86 -21.70
C GLN A 355 10.06 13.94 -22.72
N GLN A 356 10.59 12.73 -22.98
CA GLN A 356 9.98 11.80 -23.94
C GLN A 356 8.61 11.32 -23.47
N VAL A 357 8.49 10.97 -22.18
CA VAL A 357 7.20 10.57 -21.58
C VAL A 357 6.20 11.73 -21.67
N TYR A 358 6.63 12.98 -21.40
CA TYR A 358 5.79 14.16 -21.53
C TYR A 358 5.26 14.34 -22.96
N LEU A 359 6.14 14.25 -23.96
CA LEU A 359 5.75 14.36 -25.37
C LEU A 359 4.75 13.26 -25.79
N ASN A 360 4.94 12.05 -25.30
CA ASN A 360 4.01 10.95 -25.56
C ASN A 360 2.64 11.19 -24.92
N MET A 361 2.60 11.71 -23.67
CA MET A 361 1.34 12.10 -22.99
C MET A 361 0.64 13.23 -23.76
N GLN A 362 1.36 14.26 -24.15
CA GLN A 362 0.83 15.39 -24.91
C GLN A 362 0.25 14.94 -26.26
N ALA A 363 0.96 14.05 -26.98
CA ALA A 363 0.51 13.53 -28.28
C ALA A 363 -0.82 12.76 -28.20
N LYS A 364 -1.17 12.24 -27.01
CA LYS A 364 -2.43 11.53 -26.72
C LYS A 364 -3.47 12.42 -26.00
N GLY A 365 -3.29 13.74 -26.01
CA GLY A 365 -4.18 14.68 -25.31
C GLY A 365 -4.23 14.45 -23.79
N TYR A 366 -3.17 13.92 -23.22
CA TYR A 366 -3.01 13.55 -21.80
C TYR A 366 -3.93 12.42 -21.30
N LEU A 367 -4.67 11.74 -22.19
CA LEU A 367 -5.45 10.55 -21.78
C LEU A 367 -4.57 9.45 -21.18
N GLY A 368 -3.31 9.40 -21.60
CA GLY A 368 -2.32 8.44 -21.20
C GLY A 368 -1.52 7.94 -22.42
N VAL A 369 -0.51 7.15 -22.14
CA VAL A 369 0.33 6.49 -23.16
C VAL A 369 0.04 4.99 -23.11
N ALA A 370 0.00 4.33 -24.28
CA ALA A 370 -0.25 2.91 -24.35
C ALA A 370 0.88 2.09 -23.69
N CYS A 371 0.54 1.05 -22.97
CA CYS A 371 1.49 0.05 -22.47
C CYS A 371 1.89 -0.86 -23.64
N GLU A 372 0.96 -1.66 -24.10
CA GLU A 372 1.03 -2.31 -25.41
C GLU A 372 0.26 -1.44 -26.42
N PRO A 373 0.67 -1.41 -27.69
CA PRO A 373 -0.02 -0.62 -28.69
C PRO A 373 -1.54 -0.82 -28.66
N ASN A 374 -2.30 0.27 -28.74
CA ASN A 374 -3.76 0.28 -28.66
C ASN A 374 -4.37 0.22 -27.23
N CYS A 375 -3.60 -0.06 -26.17
CA CYS A 375 -4.13 -0.23 -24.83
C CYS A 375 -3.56 0.84 -23.88
N ILE A 376 -4.34 1.89 -23.59
CA ILE A 376 -3.99 2.92 -22.61
C ILE A 376 -4.57 2.51 -21.26
N TYR A 377 -3.79 1.76 -20.47
CA TYR A 377 -4.21 1.32 -19.15
C TYR A 377 -4.16 2.44 -18.12
N GLN A 378 -5.20 2.53 -17.28
CA GLN A 378 -5.20 3.51 -16.19
C GLN A 378 -4.07 3.26 -15.20
N VAL A 379 -3.92 2.04 -14.75
CA VAL A 379 -2.88 1.65 -13.78
C VAL A 379 -1.48 2.00 -14.28
N CYS A 380 -1.19 1.79 -15.56
CA CYS A 380 0.11 2.11 -16.15
C CYS A 380 0.38 3.62 -16.15
N ASN A 381 -0.66 4.42 -16.33
CA ASN A 381 -0.55 5.87 -16.45
C ASN A 381 -0.57 6.60 -15.09
N GLN A 382 -0.74 5.89 -13.96
CA GLN A 382 -0.47 6.46 -12.64
C GLN A 382 1.03 6.73 -12.45
N VAL A 383 1.87 5.84 -12.96
CA VAL A 383 3.33 5.91 -12.76
C VAL A 383 3.95 7.18 -13.34
N PRO A 384 3.69 7.59 -14.62
CA PRO A 384 4.27 8.81 -15.14
C PRO A 384 3.76 10.08 -14.43
N ILE A 385 2.51 10.12 -13.94
CA ILE A 385 2.00 11.23 -13.13
C ILE A 385 2.88 11.41 -11.87
N LEU A 386 3.24 10.30 -11.21
CA LEU A 386 4.17 10.32 -10.08
C LEU A 386 5.59 10.73 -10.49
N GLY A 387 6.04 10.28 -11.66
CA GLY A 387 7.34 10.65 -12.22
C GLY A 387 7.48 12.15 -12.47
N PHE A 388 6.46 12.80 -13.01
CA PHE A 388 6.46 14.25 -13.20
C PHE A 388 6.50 15.01 -11.87
N ARG A 389 5.74 14.56 -10.84
CA ARG A 389 5.77 15.18 -9.52
C ARG A 389 7.17 15.17 -8.89
N LEU A 390 7.90 14.07 -9.03
CA LEU A 390 9.29 13.99 -8.56
C LEU A 390 10.22 14.90 -9.36
N ASN A 391 10.13 14.89 -10.68
CA ASN A 391 10.99 15.73 -11.50
C ASN A 391 10.74 17.23 -11.25
N ASP A 392 9.48 17.64 -11.06
CA ASP A 392 9.14 19.03 -10.71
C ASP A 392 9.74 19.42 -9.34
N ALA A 393 9.77 18.50 -8.36
CA ALA A 393 10.37 18.73 -7.05
C ALA A 393 11.91 18.88 -7.10
N LEU A 394 12.55 18.44 -8.18
CA LEU A 394 14.02 18.45 -8.36
C LEU A 394 14.53 19.65 -9.17
N THR A 395 13.67 20.60 -9.52
CA THR A 395 14.07 21.81 -10.26
C THR A 395 13.32 23.06 -9.77
N GLU A 396 14.03 24.17 -9.68
CA GLU A 396 13.43 25.50 -9.42
C GLU A 396 12.87 26.15 -10.69
N ASP A 397 13.18 25.60 -11.86
CA ASP A 397 12.76 26.11 -13.15
C ASP A 397 11.30 25.69 -13.43
N GLU A 398 10.37 26.59 -13.16
CA GLU A 398 8.93 26.34 -13.30
C GLU A 398 8.51 26.06 -14.75
N ASP A 399 9.27 26.53 -15.76
CA ASP A 399 9.01 26.21 -17.15
C ASP A 399 9.21 24.74 -17.51
N LYS A 400 9.88 23.99 -16.63
CA LYS A 400 10.09 22.53 -16.73
C LYS A 400 9.09 21.72 -15.90
N HIS A 401 8.16 22.38 -15.21
CA HIS A 401 7.15 21.70 -14.43
C HIS A 401 6.02 21.16 -15.32
N HIS A 402 5.78 19.87 -15.21
CA HIS A 402 4.79 19.17 -16.03
C HIS A 402 3.67 18.50 -15.23
N ALA A 403 3.87 18.25 -13.94
CA ALA A 403 2.96 17.45 -13.10
C ALA A 403 1.52 17.99 -13.11
N LYS A 404 1.35 19.31 -12.94
CA LYS A 404 0.02 19.92 -12.92
C LYS A 404 -0.68 19.76 -14.25
N MET A 405 -0.02 20.10 -15.35
CA MET A 405 -0.59 20.04 -16.70
C MET A 405 -0.98 18.61 -17.08
N VAL A 406 -0.10 17.64 -16.77
CA VAL A 406 -0.37 16.23 -17.05
C VAL A 406 -1.53 15.71 -16.20
N THR A 407 -1.57 16.04 -14.91
CA THR A 407 -2.65 15.61 -14.00
C THR A 407 -3.99 16.19 -14.40
N ASP A 408 -4.06 17.50 -14.62
CA ASP A 408 -5.30 18.20 -15.03
C ASP A 408 -5.80 17.67 -16.39
N GLY A 409 -4.86 17.50 -17.35
CA GLY A 409 -5.17 16.94 -18.66
C GLY A 409 -5.67 15.49 -18.59
N TYR A 410 -5.05 14.67 -17.76
CA TYR A 410 -5.46 13.28 -17.53
C TYR A 410 -6.89 13.20 -16.97
N VAL A 411 -7.17 13.93 -15.90
CA VAL A 411 -8.51 13.97 -15.30
C VAL A 411 -9.55 14.41 -16.34
N LYS A 412 -9.30 15.52 -17.03
CA LYS A 412 -10.21 16.06 -18.05
C LYS A 412 -10.48 15.05 -19.18
N SER A 413 -9.43 14.41 -19.70
CA SER A 413 -9.57 13.45 -20.80
C SER A 413 -10.38 12.21 -20.41
N TRP A 414 -10.23 11.72 -19.16
CA TRP A 414 -11.07 10.64 -18.65
C TRP A 414 -12.49 11.11 -18.32
N GLU A 415 -12.71 12.34 -17.86
CA GLU A 415 -14.05 12.90 -17.66
C GLU A 415 -14.85 12.96 -18.98
N GLU A 416 -14.22 13.30 -20.08
CA GLU A 416 -14.84 13.28 -21.42
C GLU A 416 -15.27 11.85 -21.85
N LEU A 417 -14.69 10.82 -21.26
CA LEU A 417 -15.00 9.42 -21.48
C LEU A 417 -15.94 8.80 -20.41
N GLY A 418 -16.46 9.61 -19.50
CA GLY A 418 -17.34 9.17 -18.42
C GLY A 418 -16.67 9.01 -17.05
N GLY A 419 -15.42 9.40 -16.92
CA GLY A 419 -14.66 9.41 -15.67
C GLY A 419 -13.62 8.28 -15.56
N VAL A 420 -12.76 8.37 -14.56
CA VAL A 420 -11.79 7.31 -14.23
C VAL A 420 -12.49 6.08 -13.62
N LEU A 421 -13.67 6.26 -13.05
CA LEU A 421 -14.56 5.20 -12.60
C LEU A 421 -15.74 5.07 -13.58
N ASN A 422 -16.21 3.86 -13.78
CA ASN A 422 -17.47 3.62 -14.49
C ASN A 422 -18.68 3.96 -13.59
N HIS A 423 -19.90 3.74 -14.09
CA HIS A 423 -21.15 4.02 -13.36
C HIS A 423 -21.38 3.12 -12.13
N ASP A 424 -20.65 2.01 -12.01
CA ASP A 424 -20.70 1.09 -10.88
C ASP A 424 -19.60 1.39 -9.83
N GLY A 425 -18.82 2.45 -10.02
CA GLY A 425 -17.72 2.83 -9.14
C GLY A 425 -16.44 2.01 -9.31
N VAL A 426 -16.33 1.22 -10.40
CA VAL A 426 -15.17 0.42 -10.75
C VAL A 426 -14.20 1.24 -11.58
N PHE A 427 -12.88 1.16 -11.31
CA PHE A 427 -11.89 1.81 -12.16
C PHE A 427 -11.98 1.29 -13.59
N GLN A 428 -12.01 2.19 -14.56
CA GLN A 428 -11.87 1.82 -15.96
C GLN A 428 -10.51 1.17 -16.16
N THR A 429 -10.44 -0.01 -16.79
CA THR A 429 -9.16 -0.75 -16.88
C THR A 429 -8.24 -0.12 -17.91
N PHE A 430 -8.75 0.14 -19.11
CA PHE A 430 -7.99 0.77 -20.19
C PHE A 430 -8.91 1.40 -21.24
N TYR A 431 -8.32 2.29 -22.04
CA TYR A 431 -8.94 2.79 -23.26
C TYR A 431 -8.40 2.04 -24.46
N ALA A 432 -9.30 1.46 -25.27
CA ALA A 432 -8.95 0.79 -26.52
C ALA A 432 -8.95 1.82 -27.67
N GLU A 433 -7.77 2.21 -28.14
CA GLU A 433 -7.63 3.32 -29.11
C GLU A 433 -8.36 3.05 -30.42
N HIS A 434 -8.26 1.86 -31.00
CA HIS A 434 -8.92 1.53 -32.27
C HIS A 434 -10.46 1.38 -32.16
N LEU A 435 -10.97 1.16 -30.95
CA LEU A 435 -12.41 1.07 -30.67
C LEU A 435 -12.98 2.41 -30.20
N HIS A 436 -12.12 3.38 -29.88
CA HIS A 436 -12.47 4.66 -29.28
C HIS A 436 -13.40 4.52 -28.05
N THR A 437 -13.11 3.54 -27.18
CA THR A 437 -13.96 3.25 -26.02
C THR A 437 -13.15 2.82 -24.80
N PRO A 438 -13.55 3.27 -23.61
CA PRO A 438 -13.02 2.71 -22.37
C PRO A 438 -13.57 1.29 -22.17
N VAL A 439 -12.73 0.47 -21.54
CA VAL A 439 -13.04 -0.93 -21.20
C VAL A 439 -12.83 -1.11 -19.71
N THR A 440 -13.83 -1.65 -19.04
CA THR A 440 -13.75 -2.04 -17.62
C THR A 440 -13.70 -3.55 -17.52
N VAL A 441 -12.67 -4.04 -16.84
CA VAL A 441 -12.57 -5.44 -16.42
C VAL A 441 -12.61 -5.43 -14.90
N ASP A 442 -13.71 -5.88 -14.34
CA ASP A 442 -13.88 -5.95 -12.88
C ASP A 442 -12.93 -7.03 -12.33
N GLY A 443 -11.89 -6.59 -11.68
CA GLY A 443 -10.87 -7.49 -11.15
C GLY A 443 -10.07 -6.86 -10.01
N PRO A 444 -9.95 -7.58 -8.89
CA PRO A 444 -9.39 -7.05 -7.65
C PRO A 444 -7.96 -6.52 -7.78
N SER A 445 -7.17 -7.08 -8.68
CA SER A 445 -5.78 -6.68 -8.90
C SER A 445 -5.67 -5.29 -9.52
N GLY A 446 -6.43 -5.04 -10.58
CA GLY A 446 -6.44 -3.74 -11.28
C GLY A 446 -6.96 -2.63 -10.38
N GLU A 447 -8.01 -2.92 -9.62
CA GLU A 447 -8.59 -2.02 -8.63
C GLU A 447 -7.58 -1.62 -7.54
N ALA A 448 -7.01 -2.61 -6.88
CA ALA A 448 -6.10 -2.38 -5.76
C ALA A 448 -4.79 -1.70 -6.20
N TRP A 449 -4.23 -2.09 -7.33
CA TRP A 449 -3.02 -1.48 -7.86
C TRP A 449 -3.27 -0.03 -8.30
N THR A 450 -4.37 0.23 -9.02
CA THR A 450 -4.75 1.59 -9.41
C THR A 450 -5.03 2.46 -8.18
N GLY A 451 -5.80 1.95 -7.21
CA GLY A 451 -6.11 2.66 -5.98
C GLY A 451 -4.87 2.98 -5.15
N PHE A 452 -3.94 2.03 -5.01
CA PHE A 452 -2.67 2.25 -4.32
C PHE A 452 -1.86 3.39 -4.94
N MET A 453 -1.67 3.39 -6.26
CA MET A 453 -0.88 4.40 -6.96
C MET A 453 -1.62 5.75 -7.04
N MET A 454 -2.91 5.75 -7.33
CA MET A 454 -3.73 6.96 -7.46
C MET A 454 -3.90 7.69 -6.13
N ASN A 455 -3.83 6.99 -5.00
CA ASN A 455 -3.90 7.61 -3.67
C ASN A 455 -2.83 8.71 -3.47
N ALA A 456 -1.71 8.59 -4.14
CA ALA A 456 -0.62 9.57 -4.07
C ALA A 456 -0.95 10.96 -4.65
N TRP A 457 -2.02 11.09 -5.46
CA TRP A 457 -2.34 12.35 -6.11
C TRP A 457 -3.84 12.66 -6.21
N ASN A 458 -4.72 11.67 -6.02
CA ASN A 458 -6.18 11.81 -6.06
C ASN A 458 -6.82 11.09 -4.88
N HIS A 459 -6.34 11.45 -3.69
CA HIS A 459 -6.68 10.82 -2.43
C HIS A 459 -8.20 10.80 -2.13
N GLU A 460 -8.90 11.92 -2.36
CA GLU A 460 -10.33 12.02 -2.06
C GLU A 460 -11.16 11.01 -2.86
N LEU A 461 -10.85 10.83 -4.14
CA LEU A 461 -11.54 9.85 -4.98
C LEU A 461 -11.27 8.43 -4.50
N VAL A 462 -10.00 8.11 -4.20
CA VAL A 462 -9.61 6.77 -3.74
C VAL A 462 -10.25 6.45 -2.40
N GLN A 463 -10.16 7.36 -1.43
CA GLN A 463 -10.73 7.17 -0.09
C GLN A 463 -12.25 6.94 -0.13
N LYS A 464 -12.96 7.70 -0.97
CA LYS A 464 -14.41 7.57 -1.13
C LYS A 464 -14.86 6.19 -1.60
N ASN A 465 -14.02 5.52 -2.41
CA ASN A 465 -14.37 4.25 -3.06
C ASN A 465 -13.69 3.03 -2.41
N TYR A 466 -12.74 3.22 -1.50
CA TYR A 466 -11.91 2.16 -0.93
C TYR A 466 -12.72 1.06 -0.23
N GLU A 467 -13.57 1.43 0.73
CA GLU A 467 -14.32 0.47 1.57
C GLU A 467 -15.28 -0.37 0.72
N ASP A 468 -16.04 0.29 -0.16
CA ASP A 468 -17.02 -0.39 -1.04
C ASP A 468 -16.34 -1.39 -1.99
N ARG A 469 -15.13 -1.08 -2.45
CA ARG A 469 -14.39 -1.94 -3.38
C ARG A 469 -13.74 -3.14 -2.69
N LEU A 470 -13.24 -2.99 -1.46
CA LEU A 470 -12.62 -4.09 -0.73
C LEU A 470 -13.61 -5.14 -0.24
N GLU A 471 -14.83 -4.75 0.14
CA GLU A 471 -15.82 -5.67 0.72
C GLU A 471 -16.10 -6.90 -0.16
N HIS A 472 -16.08 -6.73 -1.50
CA HIS A 472 -16.34 -7.81 -2.45
C HIS A 472 -15.11 -8.68 -2.76
N ILE A 473 -13.93 -8.21 -2.41
CA ILE A 473 -12.65 -8.84 -2.74
C ILE A 473 -12.17 -9.77 -1.62
N LEU A 474 -12.47 -9.43 -0.36
CA LEU A 474 -11.94 -10.12 0.80
C LEU A 474 -12.72 -11.38 1.14
N PHE A 475 -11.99 -12.44 1.49
CA PHE A 475 -12.55 -13.71 1.93
C PHE A 475 -12.05 -14.05 3.36
N PRO A 476 -12.88 -13.85 4.40
CA PRO A 476 -12.51 -14.17 5.77
C PRO A 476 -12.34 -15.68 6.00
N LYS A 477 -11.28 -16.05 6.72
CA LYS A 477 -11.00 -17.44 7.12
C LYS A 477 -11.42 -17.68 8.58
N GLU A 478 -11.66 -18.95 8.94
CA GLU A 478 -12.09 -19.34 10.29
C GLU A 478 -11.07 -18.97 11.38
N ASP A 479 -9.79 -18.90 11.05
CA ASP A 479 -8.70 -18.53 11.97
C ASP A 479 -8.56 -17.01 12.17
N GLY A 480 -9.45 -16.22 11.58
CA GLY A 480 -9.46 -14.76 11.67
C GLY A 480 -8.60 -14.06 10.63
N SER A 481 -7.79 -14.78 9.86
CA SER A 481 -7.03 -14.21 8.74
C SER A 481 -7.93 -13.87 7.55
N LEU A 482 -7.40 -13.16 6.55
CA LEU A 482 -8.10 -12.81 5.32
C LEU A 482 -7.40 -13.42 4.10
N SER A 483 -8.18 -14.09 3.25
CA SER A 483 -7.80 -14.44 1.89
C SER A 483 -8.55 -13.57 0.88
N VAL A 484 -8.37 -13.84 -0.40
CA VAL A 484 -8.98 -13.11 -1.51
C VAL A 484 -10.09 -13.96 -2.14
N ASN A 485 -11.17 -13.32 -2.57
CA ASN A 485 -12.26 -13.98 -3.25
C ASN A 485 -11.83 -14.42 -4.67
N VAL A 486 -11.71 -15.72 -4.86
CA VAL A 486 -11.24 -16.34 -6.13
C VAL A 486 -12.29 -16.26 -7.23
N GLY A 487 -13.57 -16.19 -6.90
CA GLY A 487 -14.67 -16.17 -7.90
C GLY A 487 -14.53 -15.02 -8.91
N ALA A 488 -14.02 -13.88 -8.50
CA ALA A 488 -13.73 -12.76 -9.40
C ALA A 488 -12.61 -13.08 -10.41
N LEU A 489 -11.63 -13.91 -10.01
CA LEU A 489 -10.52 -14.35 -10.87
C LEU A 489 -10.94 -15.36 -11.91
N ASP A 490 -11.84 -16.28 -11.56
CA ASP A 490 -12.40 -17.27 -12.49
C ASP A 490 -13.17 -16.62 -13.63
N LEU A 491 -13.94 -15.57 -13.33
CA LEU A 491 -14.66 -14.80 -14.36
C LEU A 491 -13.70 -14.10 -15.33
N MET A 492 -12.59 -13.54 -14.83
CA MET A 492 -11.56 -12.95 -15.69
C MET A 492 -10.85 -14.02 -16.53
N ALA A 493 -10.51 -15.17 -15.95
CA ALA A 493 -9.88 -16.27 -16.68
C ALA A 493 -10.74 -16.75 -17.85
N GLN A 494 -12.04 -16.90 -17.61
CA GLN A 494 -13.00 -17.25 -18.65
C GLN A 494 -13.13 -16.17 -19.73
N ALA A 495 -13.19 -14.90 -19.33
CA ALA A 495 -13.35 -13.78 -20.27
C ALA A 495 -12.17 -13.60 -21.22
N VAL A 496 -10.94 -13.86 -20.78
CA VAL A 496 -9.72 -13.74 -21.61
C VAL A 496 -9.29 -15.04 -22.27
N GLY A 497 -9.98 -16.16 -22.00
CA GLY A 497 -9.68 -17.48 -22.60
C GLY A 497 -8.29 -18.02 -22.24
N ARG A 498 -7.70 -17.54 -21.14
CA ARG A 498 -6.38 -17.97 -20.63
C ARG A 498 -6.56 -18.78 -19.35
N ASN A 499 -5.57 -19.60 -19.03
CA ASN A 499 -5.64 -20.40 -17.83
C ASN A 499 -5.48 -19.53 -16.56
N GLN A 500 -6.01 -20.00 -15.44
CA GLN A 500 -5.99 -19.30 -14.14
C GLN A 500 -4.59 -18.86 -13.71
N MET A 501 -3.55 -19.58 -14.14
CA MET A 501 -2.16 -19.31 -13.79
C MET A 501 -1.70 -17.90 -14.21
N PHE A 502 -2.16 -17.41 -15.36
CA PHE A 502 -1.84 -16.07 -15.84
C PHE A 502 -2.41 -14.97 -14.94
N LEU A 503 -3.62 -15.15 -14.43
CA LEU A 503 -4.30 -14.15 -13.61
C LEU A 503 -3.83 -14.17 -12.15
N ALA A 504 -3.60 -15.36 -11.60
CA ALA A 504 -3.04 -15.49 -10.24
C ALA A 504 -1.61 -14.92 -10.15
N SER A 505 -0.84 -14.99 -11.23
CA SER A 505 0.49 -14.37 -11.29
C SER A 505 0.45 -12.83 -11.32
N GLY A 506 -0.71 -12.22 -11.50
CA GLY A 506 -0.90 -10.76 -11.57
C GLY A 506 -0.76 -10.01 -10.25
N GLY A 507 -0.34 -10.65 -9.18
CA GLY A 507 -0.07 -9.97 -7.91
C GLY A 507 -1.31 -9.53 -7.15
N VAL A 508 -2.46 -10.14 -7.40
CA VAL A 508 -3.78 -9.78 -6.85
C VAL A 508 -3.72 -9.57 -5.34
N TRP A 509 -3.30 -10.58 -4.62
CA TRP A 509 -3.27 -10.57 -3.16
C TRP A 509 -2.32 -9.49 -2.61
N GLY A 510 -1.15 -9.36 -3.21
CA GLY A 510 -0.13 -8.39 -2.80
C GLY A 510 -0.61 -6.94 -2.95
N TRP A 511 -1.28 -6.62 -4.05
CA TRP A 511 -1.81 -5.27 -4.26
C TRP A 511 -2.95 -4.92 -3.31
N ILE A 512 -3.82 -5.88 -2.97
CA ILE A 512 -4.88 -5.66 -1.98
C ILE A 512 -4.28 -5.35 -0.62
N SER A 513 -3.27 -6.11 -0.18
CA SER A 513 -2.61 -5.87 1.09
C SER A 513 -1.80 -4.55 1.11
N ALA A 514 -1.17 -4.19 -0.01
CA ALA A 514 -0.46 -2.92 -0.15
C ALA A 514 -1.42 -1.73 -0.13
N TRP A 515 -2.58 -1.85 -0.77
CA TRP A 515 -3.60 -0.80 -0.75
C TRP A 515 -4.19 -0.60 0.65
N ALA A 516 -4.46 -1.70 1.38
CA ALA A 516 -4.88 -1.61 2.78
C ALA A 516 -3.83 -0.90 3.66
N ALA A 517 -2.55 -1.20 3.46
CA ALA A 517 -1.46 -0.51 4.16
C ALA A 517 -1.41 0.99 3.82
N GLU A 518 -1.55 1.35 2.55
CA GLU A 518 -1.56 2.74 2.09
C GLU A 518 -2.74 3.52 2.67
N MET A 519 -3.92 2.91 2.73
CA MET A 519 -5.11 3.54 3.30
C MET A 519 -5.10 3.59 4.84
N GLY A 520 -4.11 2.98 5.49
CA GLY A 520 -4.01 2.89 6.95
C GLY A 520 -5.08 1.99 7.56
N ASP A 521 -5.59 1.03 6.79
CA ASP A 521 -6.51 0.00 7.26
C ASP A 521 -5.71 -1.13 7.92
N GLU A 522 -5.27 -0.88 9.14
CA GLU A 522 -4.42 -1.77 9.92
C GLU A 522 -5.06 -3.13 10.19
N GLU A 523 -6.38 -3.17 10.40
CA GLU A 523 -7.09 -4.43 10.64
C GLU A 523 -7.01 -5.34 9.41
N THR A 524 -7.42 -4.83 8.26
CA THR A 524 -7.39 -5.59 6.99
C THR A 524 -5.96 -5.97 6.61
N LYS A 525 -5.03 -5.01 6.67
CA LYS A 525 -3.60 -5.25 6.39
C LYS A 525 -3.05 -6.39 7.27
N ASN A 526 -3.23 -6.32 8.58
CA ASN A 526 -2.67 -7.31 9.50
C ASN A 526 -3.27 -8.70 9.27
N ARG A 527 -4.57 -8.81 9.03
CA ARG A 527 -5.24 -10.07 8.73
C ARG A 527 -4.80 -10.69 7.39
N LEU A 528 -4.53 -9.87 6.38
CA LEU A 528 -3.94 -10.32 5.11
C LEU A 528 -2.50 -10.79 5.31
N VAL A 529 -1.69 -10.04 6.05
CA VAL A 529 -0.31 -10.42 6.37
C VAL A 529 -0.24 -11.71 7.19
N ASP A 530 -1.16 -11.88 8.15
CA ASP A 530 -1.28 -13.12 8.93
C ASP A 530 -1.57 -14.34 8.04
N TYR A 531 -2.45 -14.17 7.04
CA TYR A 531 -2.70 -15.23 6.07
C TYR A 531 -1.43 -15.59 5.28
N ALA A 532 -0.71 -14.59 4.78
CA ALA A 532 0.54 -14.81 4.05
C ALA A 532 1.59 -15.54 4.91
N ASP A 533 1.75 -15.11 6.15
CA ASP A 533 2.73 -15.70 7.07
C ASP A 533 2.40 -17.15 7.45
N LYS A 534 1.12 -17.52 7.45
CA LYS A 534 0.67 -18.89 7.75
C LYS A 534 0.72 -19.80 6.50
N HIS A 535 0.35 -19.29 5.33
CA HIS A 535 0.03 -20.14 4.18
C HIS A 535 1.05 -20.00 3.02
N PHE A 536 1.82 -18.91 2.92
CA PHE A 536 2.80 -18.73 1.84
C PHE A 536 4.18 -19.31 2.17
N ASN A 537 4.30 -20.01 3.29
CA ASN A 537 5.52 -20.69 3.72
C ASN A 537 6.79 -19.81 3.69
N PRO A 538 6.78 -18.64 4.37
CA PRO A 538 7.91 -17.72 4.38
C PRO A 538 9.17 -18.39 4.96
N ARG A 539 10.33 -18.05 4.40
CA ARG A 539 11.65 -18.57 4.80
C ARG A 539 12.64 -17.42 4.96
N ILE A 540 13.57 -17.61 5.87
CA ILE A 540 14.75 -16.73 5.96
C ILE A 540 15.88 -17.35 5.15
N GLN A 541 16.32 -16.62 4.12
CA GLN A 541 17.43 -17.02 3.25
C GLN A 541 18.47 -15.89 3.21
N ASN A 542 19.71 -16.16 3.60
CA ASN A 542 20.75 -15.14 3.72
C ASN A 542 20.30 -13.90 4.53
N GLY A 543 19.61 -14.14 5.65
CA GLY A 543 19.01 -13.10 6.48
C GLY A 543 17.77 -12.40 5.89
N GLY A 544 17.42 -12.63 4.64
CA GLY A 544 16.29 -12.02 3.96
C GLY A 544 15.02 -12.86 4.06
N LEU A 545 13.88 -12.21 4.21
CA LEU A 545 12.56 -12.85 4.21
C LEU A 545 12.14 -13.14 2.77
N MET A 546 12.03 -14.41 2.44
CA MET A 546 11.63 -14.91 1.12
C MET A 546 10.34 -15.72 1.23
N TYR A 547 9.42 -15.52 0.29
CA TYR A 547 8.27 -16.40 0.08
C TYR A 547 8.57 -17.31 -1.11
N PRO A 548 8.69 -18.63 -0.90
CA PRO A 548 9.06 -19.55 -1.95
C PRO A 548 7.93 -19.72 -2.99
N ARG A 549 8.30 -20.05 -4.21
CA ARG A 549 7.34 -20.41 -5.24
C ARG A 549 6.72 -21.79 -4.93
N ASN A 550 5.43 -21.91 -5.16
CA ASN A 550 4.67 -23.16 -5.04
C ASN A 550 3.93 -23.42 -6.37
N ASP A 551 3.55 -24.67 -6.68
CA ASP A 551 3.13 -25.05 -8.03
C ASP A 551 1.61 -25.09 -8.28
N THR A 552 0.80 -24.82 -7.27
CA THR A 552 -0.66 -24.76 -7.37
C THR A 552 -1.20 -23.38 -6.99
N ILE A 553 -2.36 -23.00 -7.56
CA ILE A 553 -2.82 -21.61 -7.51
C ILE A 553 -3.79 -21.39 -6.37
N PHE A 554 -4.98 -21.96 -6.47
CA PHE A 554 -6.05 -21.89 -5.47
C PHE A 554 -6.76 -23.23 -5.41
N ASP A 555 -7.22 -23.62 -4.24
CA ASP A 555 -8.09 -24.76 -4.05
C ASP A 555 -9.58 -24.34 -4.00
N GLU A 556 -10.47 -25.30 -3.81
CA GLU A 556 -11.91 -25.10 -3.68
C GLU A 556 -12.35 -24.29 -2.46
N ASN A 557 -11.45 -24.10 -1.48
CA ASN A 557 -11.69 -23.32 -0.27
C ASN A 557 -11.19 -21.88 -0.38
N HIS A 558 -10.81 -21.43 -1.57
CA HIS A 558 -10.19 -20.13 -1.83
C HIS A 558 -8.84 -19.94 -1.11
N ASP A 559 -8.10 -21.02 -0.89
CA ASP A 559 -6.76 -20.95 -0.33
C ASP A 559 -5.70 -20.92 -1.42
N PHE A 560 -4.67 -20.07 -1.23
CA PHE A 560 -3.54 -20.02 -2.12
C PHE A 560 -2.71 -21.30 -1.99
N VAL A 561 -2.52 -21.99 -3.09
CA VAL A 561 -1.65 -23.13 -3.20
C VAL A 561 -0.46 -22.88 -4.14
N MET A 562 -0.43 -21.69 -4.75
CA MET A 562 0.71 -21.18 -5.50
C MET A 562 1.05 -19.76 -5.06
N VAL A 563 2.34 -19.47 -4.85
CA VAL A 563 2.85 -18.15 -4.50
C VAL A 563 3.81 -17.69 -5.60
N SER A 564 3.51 -16.56 -6.23
CA SER A 564 4.41 -15.95 -7.19
C SER A 564 5.40 -15.01 -6.50
N PRO A 565 6.66 -14.92 -6.95
CA PRO A 565 7.63 -13.93 -6.44
C PRO A 565 7.16 -12.49 -6.58
N LEU A 566 6.37 -12.15 -7.60
CA LEU A 566 5.76 -10.85 -7.78
C LEU A 566 4.85 -10.51 -6.59
N LEU A 567 4.01 -11.45 -6.19
CA LEU A 567 3.07 -11.29 -5.09
C LEU A 567 3.78 -11.15 -3.74
N SER A 568 4.75 -12.00 -3.46
CA SER A 568 5.32 -12.19 -2.13
C SER A 568 6.70 -11.55 -1.96
N ASN A 569 7.58 -11.63 -2.95
CA ASN A 569 8.92 -11.06 -2.84
C ASN A 569 8.98 -9.58 -3.27
N SER A 570 8.07 -9.14 -4.12
CA SER A 570 8.09 -7.77 -4.66
C SER A 570 7.06 -6.86 -4.02
N ILE A 571 5.84 -7.32 -3.76
CA ILE A 571 4.75 -6.50 -3.27
C ILE A 571 4.58 -6.62 -1.74
N MET A 572 4.80 -7.79 -1.13
CA MET A 572 4.76 -7.93 0.33
C MET A 572 5.67 -6.94 1.09
N PRO A 573 6.88 -6.62 0.61
CA PRO A 573 7.67 -5.54 1.20
C PRO A 573 6.97 -4.18 1.18
N LEU A 574 6.19 -3.85 0.13
CA LEU A 574 5.37 -2.63 0.10
C LEU A 574 4.38 -2.61 1.28
N THR A 575 3.65 -3.70 1.48
CA THR A 575 2.70 -3.82 2.61
C THR A 575 3.38 -3.67 3.96
N ARG A 576 4.54 -4.31 4.16
CA ARG A 576 5.22 -4.34 5.46
C ARG A 576 5.96 -3.06 5.81
N LEU A 577 6.48 -2.35 4.81
CA LEU A 577 7.37 -1.19 5.01
C LEU A 577 6.64 0.15 4.87
N ASN A 578 5.46 0.15 4.27
CA ASN A 578 4.66 1.35 4.13
C ASN A 578 4.09 1.83 5.48
N VAL A 579 3.73 3.08 5.52
CA VAL A 579 2.99 3.74 6.61
C VAL A 579 1.67 4.24 6.06
N ARG A 580 0.76 4.66 6.94
CA ARG A 580 -0.51 5.29 6.53
C ARG A 580 -0.26 6.47 5.58
N HIS A 581 -0.87 6.40 4.39
CA HIS A 581 -0.73 7.38 3.32
C HIS A 581 0.73 7.63 2.89
N GLY A 582 1.59 6.60 2.96
CA GLY A 582 3.02 6.77 2.68
C GLY A 582 3.31 7.21 1.25
N MET A 583 2.64 6.64 0.26
CA MET A 583 2.74 7.12 -1.14
C MET A 583 2.28 8.57 -1.25
N LYS A 584 1.10 8.89 -0.70
CA LYS A 584 0.58 10.25 -0.70
C LYS A 584 1.59 11.24 -0.11
N ARG A 585 2.10 10.97 1.10
CA ARG A 585 3.04 11.84 1.81
C ARG A 585 4.36 12.03 1.06
N LEU A 586 4.90 10.95 0.49
CA LEU A 586 6.14 10.99 -0.28
C LEU A 586 6.00 11.87 -1.53
N TYR A 587 4.89 11.76 -2.27
CA TYR A 587 4.69 12.51 -3.51
C TYR A 587 4.09 13.91 -3.34
N GLU A 588 3.48 14.21 -2.19
CA GLU A 588 3.08 15.58 -1.83
C GLU A 588 4.26 16.43 -1.37
N ASN A 589 5.19 15.84 -0.64
CA ASN A 589 6.33 16.54 -0.05
C ASN A 589 7.66 15.79 -0.27
N PRO A 590 8.04 15.46 -1.50
CA PRO A 590 9.30 14.75 -1.77
C PRO A 590 10.49 15.60 -1.31
N TRP A 591 11.56 14.92 -0.95
CA TRP A 591 12.83 15.63 -0.74
C TRP A 591 13.31 16.19 -2.09
N GLY A 592 13.86 17.39 -2.08
CA GLY A 592 14.22 18.08 -3.31
C GLY A 592 14.62 19.53 -3.03
N VAL A 593 14.47 20.39 -4.05
CA VAL A 593 14.91 21.79 -3.94
C VAL A 593 14.18 22.59 -2.88
N ARG A 594 12.95 22.23 -2.54
CA ARG A 594 12.14 22.90 -1.50
C ARG A 594 12.35 22.35 -0.08
N ASN A 595 12.80 21.10 0.06
CA ASN A 595 12.98 20.39 1.33
C ASN A 595 14.45 19.92 1.46
N ARG A 596 15.40 20.83 1.31
CA ARG A 596 16.83 20.51 1.30
C ARG A 596 17.43 20.23 2.67
N ASP A 597 16.82 20.73 3.73
CA ASP A 597 17.37 20.65 5.09
C ASP A 597 17.66 19.21 5.51
N HIS A 598 16.84 18.27 5.04
CA HIS A 598 17.03 16.84 5.28
C HIS A 598 18.42 16.34 4.85
N TYR A 599 18.95 16.83 3.73
CA TYR A 599 20.25 16.35 3.22
C TYR A 599 21.45 16.80 4.08
N ASP A 600 21.24 17.78 4.93
CA ASP A 600 22.27 18.29 5.86
C ASP A 600 22.17 17.63 7.24
N GLU A 601 21.14 16.84 7.52
CA GLU A 601 20.93 16.15 8.79
C GLU A 601 21.97 15.05 9.04
N PRO A 602 22.34 14.78 10.31
CA PRO A 602 23.22 13.66 10.67
C PRO A 602 22.60 12.33 10.24
N ALA A 603 23.40 11.45 9.65
CA ALA A 603 22.90 10.20 9.09
C ALA A 603 23.93 9.07 9.09
N LEU A 604 23.45 7.82 8.96
CA LEU A 604 24.24 6.64 8.65
C LEU A 604 24.52 6.65 7.13
N VAL A 605 25.65 7.26 6.74
CA VAL A 605 25.98 7.48 5.32
C VAL A 605 26.59 6.26 4.64
N GLU A 606 27.22 5.36 5.40
CA GLU A 606 27.63 4.03 4.93
C GLU A 606 27.20 3.00 5.98
N VAL A 607 26.68 1.88 5.53
CA VAL A 607 26.28 0.73 6.36
C VAL A 607 26.75 -0.53 5.65
N ASP A 608 27.62 -1.32 6.31
CA ASP A 608 28.04 -2.59 5.72
C ASP A 608 26.85 -3.53 5.52
N PHE A 609 26.82 -4.26 4.42
CA PHE A 609 25.65 -5.07 4.02
C PHE A 609 25.27 -6.16 5.05
N ASN A 610 26.16 -6.59 5.89
CA ASN A 610 25.90 -7.56 6.95
C ASN A 610 25.33 -6.94 8.24
N ILE A 611 24.98 -5.66 8.22
CA ILE A 611 24.32 -4.95 9.33
C ILE A 611 22.86 -4.72 8.97
N ASP A 612 21.98 -5.05 9.89
CA ASP A 612 20.56 -4.73 9.90
C ASP A 612 20.32 -3.44 10.68
N VAL A 613 19.56 -2.52 10.09
CA VAL A 613 19.15 -1.26 10.72
C VAL A 613 17.66 -1.33 11.04
N TYR A 614 17.33 -1.23 12.32
CA TYR A 614 15.97 -1.32 12.84
C TYR A 614 15.35 0.05 13.08
N ARG A 615 16.14 1.06 13.29
CA ARG A 615 15.74 2.46 13.41
C ARG A 615 16.90 3.36 13.00
N ALA A 616 16.61 4.45 12.31
CA ALA A 616 17.56 5.53 12.08
C ALA A 616 16.79 6.82 11.79
N VAL A 617 16.75 7.72 12.76
CA VAL A 617 16.02 8.98 12.70
C VAL A 617 16.78 10.11 13.40
N TYR A 618 16.80 11.27 12.79
CA TYR A 618 17.27 12.51 13.43
C TYR A 618 16.05 13.31 13.92
N ILE A 619 16.03 13.63 15.19
CA ILE A 619 14.98 14.43 15.83
C ILE A 619 15.53 15.84 16.02
N ALA A 620 15.14 16.75 15.15
CA ALA A 620 15.68 18.11 15.12
C ALA A 620 15.35 18.91 16.39
N SER A 621 14.15 18.74 16.97
CA SER A 621 13.76 19.37 18.23
C SER A 621 14.71 19.03 19.39
N ASP A 622 15.16 17.80 19.44
CA ASP A 622 15.99 17.25 20.50
C ASP A 622 17.48 17.28 20.14
N ARG A 623 17.81 17.68 18.92
CA ARG A 623 19.15 17.61 18.35
C ARG A 623 19.79 16.24 18.58
N THR A 624 19.05 15.16 18.24
CA THR A 624 19.47 13.79 18.56
C THR A 624 19.29 12.89 17.35
N LEU A 625 20.35 12.17 16.96
CA LEU A 625 20.29 11.05 16.03
C LEU A 625 20.12 9.75 16.82
N LYS A 626 19.03 9.02 16.58
CA LYS A 626 18.76 7.71 17.20
C LYS A 626 18.87 6.62 16.13
N PHE A 627 19.61 5.55 16.43
CA PHE A 627 19.67 4.39 15.55
C PHE A 627 19.86 3.08 16.33
N ASP A 628 19.22 2.02 15.81
CA ASP A 628 19.25 0.68 16.38
C ASP A 628 19.73 -0.30 15.32
N VAL A 629 20.75 -1.09 15.63
CA VAL A 629 21.45 -1.93 14.67
C VAL A 629 21.86 -3.28 15.26
N ALA A 630 22.01 -4.28 14.36
CA ALA A 630 22.57 -5.58 14.69
C ALA A 630 23.31 -6.16 13.48
N VAL A 631 24.22 -7.10 13.67
CA VAL A 631 24.66 -7.97 12.56
C VAL A 631 23.59 -9.07 12.36
N PHE A 632 23.33 -9.44 11.12
CA PHE A 632 22.23 -10.38 10.81
C PHE A 632 22.55 -11.83 11.20
N GLU A 633 23.82 -12.20 11.41
CA GLU A 633 24.22 -13.55 11.80
C GLU A 633 25.37 -13.54 12.82
N THR A 634 25.45 -14.63 13.59
CA THR A 634 26.48 -14.80 14.61
C THR A 634 27.88 -14.88 13.97
N GLY A 635 28.79 -14.07 14.52
CA GLY A 635 30.19 -13.99 14.04
C GLY A 635 30.42 -13.03 12.88
N ALA A 636 29.37 -12.47 12.27
CA ALA A 636 29.51 -11.37 11.34
C ALA A 636 30.05 -10.12 12.05
N LYS A 637 30.81 -9.33 11.31
CA LYS A 637 31.36 -8.05 11.77
C LYS A 637 31.10 -7.03 10.66
N GLY A 638 30.80 -5.81 11.06
CA GLY A 638 30.63 -4.72 10.13
C GLY A 638 30.87 -3.38 10.78
N SER A 639 30.74 -2.33 10.00
CA SER A 639 30.88 -0.96 10.44
C SER A 639 29.76 -0.09 9.86
N ILE A 640 29.44 0.94 10.61
CA ILE A 640 28.58 2.03 10.19
C ILE A 640 29.43 3.29 10.15
N VAL A 641 29.20 4.13 9.16
CA VAL A 641 29.81 5.45 9.08
C VAL A 641 28.72 6.50 9.31
N LEU A 642 28.91 7.29 10.35
CA LEU A 642 28.09 8.45 10.64
C LEU A 642 28.67 9.65 9.92
N GLY A 643 27.86 10.32 9.12
CA GLY A 643 28.23 11.58 8.46
C GLY A 643 27.48 12.76 9.06
N ARG A 644 27.99 13.98 8.79
CA ARG A 644 27.39 15.26 9.21
C ARG A 644 27.23 15.40 10.74
N VAL A 645 28.08 14.68 11.47
CA VAL A 645 28.12 14.72 12.96
C VAL A 645 28.83 15.99 13.45
N PHE A 646 29.88 16.39 12.76
CA PHE A 646 30.71 17.51 13.12
C PHE A 646 30.12 18.86 12.63
N GLY A 647 30.55 19.97 13.26
CA GLY A 647 30.09 21.32 12.88
C GLY A 647 28.74 21.75 13.46
N ARG A 648 28.16 20.91 14.36
CA ARG A 648 26.84 21.16 14.95
C ARG A 648 26.85 21.53 16.43
N GLY A 649 28.02 21.61 17.06
CA GLY A 649 28.22 21.78 18.50
C GLY A 649 28.94 20.59 19.12
N ASP A 650 29.05 20.58 20.42
CA ASP A 650 29.60 19.46 21.16
C ASP A 650 28.65 18.28 21.07
N TRP A 651 29.18 17.08 20.88
CA TRP A 651 28.38 15.88 20.70
C TRP A 651 28.81 14.75 21.67
N ILE A 652 27.81 13.91 22.02
CA ILE A 652 28.03 12.73 22.86
C ILE A 652 27.40 11.53 22.12
N LEU A 653 28.21 10.49 21.85
CA LEU A 653 27.74 9.20 21.36
C LEU A 653 27.53 8.25 22.54
N LYS A 654 26.33 7.71 22.64
CA LYS A 654 25.96 6.73 23.66
C LYS A 654 25.59 5.40 23.01
N ARG A 655 25.88 4.29 23.69
CA ARG A 655 25.40 2.93 23.38
C ARG A 655 24.62 2.40 24.58
N GLU A 656 23.38 1.97 24.37
CA GLU A 656 22.48 1.54 25.47
C GLU A 656 22.42 2.57 26.62
N GLY A 657 22.39 3.87 26.27
CA GLY A 657 22.39 4.96 27.22
C GLY A 657 23.75 5.30 27.88
N GLN A 658 24.78 4.47 27.68
CA GLN A 658 26.11 4.71 28.23
C GLN A 658 26.98 5.46 27.21
N GLU A 659 27.65 6.52 27.66
CA GLU A 659 28.62 7.29 26.86
C GLU A 659 29.77 6.39 26.42
N ILE A 660 30.03 6.34 25.10
CA ILE A 660 31.16 5.63 24.51
C ILE A 660 32.14 6.56 23.78
N ALA A 661 31.72 7.76 23.42
CA ALA A 661 32.57 8.80 22.85
C ALA A 661 31.94 10.19 23.02
N ARG A 662 32.78 11.21 22.97
CA ARG A 662 32.38 12.62 22.86
C ARG A 662 33.34 13.39 21.99
N GLY A 663 32.91 14.49 21.45
CA GLY A 663 33.75 15.39 20.68
C GLY A 663 33.25 16.84 20.76
N THR A 664 34.10 17.76 20.34
CA THR A 664 33.83 19.20 20.30
C THR A 664 33.85 19.68 18.84
N SER A 665 33.08 20.71 18.54
CA SER A 665 32.90 21.20 17.17
C SER A 665 33.84 22.31 16.73
N ASP A 666 34.79 22.76 17.56
CA ASP A 666 35.55 24.02 17.36
C ASP A 666 36.37 24.11 16.06
N ALA A 667 36.44 23.05 15.25
CA ALA A 667 37.38 22.99 14.13
C ALA A 667 36.78 23.05 12.72
N LEU A 668 35.44 22.91 12.50
CA LEU A 668 34.87 22.71 11.14
C LEU A 668 33.91 23.78 10.65
N ALA A 669 33.94 24.96 11.19
CA ALA A 669 32.94 26.01 10.98
C ALA A 669 32.85 26.59 9.56
N LYS A 670 33.50 26.07 8.53
CA LYS A 670 33.46 26.68 7.14
C LYS A 670 33.66 25.73 5.96
N THR A 671 33.46 24.45 6.06
CA THR A 671 33.35 23.64 4.83
C THR A 671 31.89 23.55 4.41
N ASP A 672 31.59 23.95 3.17
CA ASP A 672 30.29 23.79 2.55
C ASP A 672 29.89 22.30 2.64
N PRO A 673 28.78 21.91 3.33
CA PRO A 673 28.33 20.53 3.42
C PRO A 673 28.13 19.89 2.05
N ARG A 674 27.86 20.68 1.02
CA ARG A 674 27.70 20.25 -0.38
C ARG A 674 28.99 19.74 -1.02
N SER A 675 30.16 20.01 -0.44
CA SER A 675 31.46 19.52 -0.94
C SER A 675 31.76 18.05 -0.53
N ILE A 676 30.99 17.50 0.40
CA ILE A 676 31.19 16.13 0.94
C ILE A 676 30.45 15.08 0.11
N GLN A 677 29.70 15.54 -0.86
CA GLN A 677 28.93 14.65 -1.73
C GLN A 677 29.75 14.07 -2.87
N ARG A 678 29.33 12.90 -3.24
CA ARG A 678 29.49 12.27 -4.56
C ARG A 678 30.73 11.41 -4.67
N GLY A 679 30.55 10.11 -4.42
CA GLY A 679 31.28 9.02 -5.11
C GLY A 679 32.71 9.31 -5.57
N ALA A 680 33.23 10.44 -5.21
CA ALA A 680 34.57 10.86 -5.49
C ALA A 680 35.51 10.20 -4.51
N HIS A 681 36.38 9.41 -5.02
CA HIS A 681 37.56 8.89 -4.36
C HIS A 681 38.06 9.87 -3.30
N ARG A 682 38.23 9.35 -2.08
CA ARG A 682 38.81 9.98 -0.89
C ARG A 682 39.88 11.00 -1.24
N VAL A 683 39.59 12.27 -1.06
CA VAL A 683 40.64 13.29 -0.94
C VAL A 683 40.81 13.56 0.56
N PRO A 684 41.97 13.33 1.14
CA PRO A 684 42.22 13.71 2.53
C PRO A 684 42.07 15.22 2.63
N SER A 685 41.09 15.71 3.39
CA SER A 685 41.02 17.13 3.68
C SER A 685 42.16 17.51 4.62
N ALA A 686 42.99 18.45 4.23
CA ALA A 686 44.09 18.98 5.02
C ALA A 686 43.64 19.97 6.11
N LEU A 687 42.37 19.95 6.50
CA LEU A 687 41.76 20.94 7.40
C LEU A 687 41.18 20.28 8.65
N GLY A 688 41.89 20.46 9.76
CA GLY A 688 41.36 20.47 11.12
C GLY A 688 40.94 19.12 11.73
N TRP A 689 41.65 18.68 12.75
CA TRP A 689 41.30 17.58 13.63
C TRP A 689 40.23 18.05 14.62
N ALA A 690 39.01 17.45 14.58
CA ALA A 690 38.09 17.56 15.70
C ALA A 690 38.63 16.67 16.84
N TYR A 691 38.73 17.23 18.06
CA TYR A 691 39.20 16.48 19.21
C TYR A 691 38.12 15.50 19.69
N MET A 692 38.44 14.20 19.68
CA MET A 692 37.64 13.20 20.39
C MET A 692 38.22 13.04 21.80
N GLY A 693 37.35 13.19 22.80
CA GLY A 693 37.71 12.95 24.21
C GLY A 693 37.82 11.45 24.51
N LYS A 694 37.08 10.95 25.48
CA LYS A 694 37.02 9.52 25.81
C LYS A 694 36.44 8.71 24.65
N VAL A 695 37.15 7.71 24.12
CA VAL A 695 36.78 6.89 22.97
C VAL A 695 36.89 5.41 23.33
N GLU A 696 35.85 4.64 23.03
CA GLU A 696 35.91 3.18 23.14
C GLU A 696 36.79 2.58 22.02
N SER A 697 37.45 1.45 22.30
CA SER A 697 38.32 0.79 21.32
C SER A 697 37.56 0.38 20.05
N GLY A 698 38.09 0.73 18.89
CA GLY A 698 37.51 0.40 17.59
C GLY A 698 36.73 1.53 16.90
N LEU A 699 36.31 2.57 17.62
CA LEU A 699 35.77 3.78 17.01
C LEU A 699 36.86 4.57 16.31
N LYS A 700 36.64 5.05 15.09
CA LYS A 700 37.63 5.81 14.32
C LYS A 700 37.00 7.05 13.71
N GLN A 701 37.70 8.16 13.78
CA GLN A 701 37.40 9.34 13.00
C GLN A 701 38.19 9.28 11.68
N GLU A 702 37.49 9.47 10.56
CA GLU A 702 38.06 9.53 9.22
C GLU A 702 37.61 10.85 8.55
N GLY A 703 38.39 11.92 8.78
CA GLY A 703 38.01 13.28 8.38
C GLY A 703 36.81 13.78 9.19
N ASP A 704 35.70 14.09 8.50
CA ASP A 704 34.42 14.50 9.05
C ASP A 704 33.44 13.33 9.24
N LEU A 705 33.91 12.10 9.13
CA LEU A 705 33.13 10.87 9.28
C LEU A 705 33.53 10.15 10.57
N LEU A 706 32.60 9.51 11.21
CA LEU A 706 32.79 8.70 12.40
C LEU A 706 32.45 7.23 12.11
N ARG A 707 33.46 6.36 12.06
CA ARG A 707 33.26 4.92 11.79
C ARG A 707 33.06 4.15 13.10
N LEU A 708 31.94 3.47 13.23
CA LEU A 708 31.53 2.69 14.38
C LEU A 708 31.50 1.20 14.05
N PRO A 709 32.25 0.32 14.73
CA PRO A 709 32.16 -1.12 14.55
C PRO A 709 30.89 -1.68 15.19
N VAL A 710 30.24 -2.64 14.49
CA VAL A 710 29.06 -3.37 14.96
C VAL A 710 29.34 -4.86 14.90
N ASN A 711 29.20 -5.55 16.04
CA ASN A 711 29.52 -6.98 16.15
C ASN A 711 28.44 -7.78 16.89
N ALA A 712 27.39 -7.12 17.38
CA ALA A 712 26.34 -7.76 18.17
C ALA A 712 25.18 -8.22 17.28
N THR A 713 24.73 -9.47 17.46
CA THR A 713 23.50 -9.99 16.87
C THR A 713 22.25 -9.49 17.58
N ARG A 714 22.40 -9.07 18.85
CA ARG A 714 21.33 -8.39 19.57
C ARG A 714 21.21 -6.96 19.05
N VAL A 715 19.99 -6.53 18.77
CA VAL A 715 19.69 -5.14 18.41
C VAL A 715 20.20 -4.21 19.51
N THR A 716 21.11 -3.33 19.15
CA THR A 716 21.82 -2.40 20.07
C THR A 716 21.41 -0.98 19.71
N ALA A 717 20.97 -0.22 20.71
CA ALA A 717 20.54 1.15 20.57
C ALA A 717 21.71 2.13 20.73
N TYR A 718 21.78 3.10 19.82
CA TYR A 718 22.73 4.20 19.85
C TYR A 718 22.03 5.55 19.76
N THR A 719 22.63 6.56 20.40
CA THR A 719 22.23 7.96 20.25
C THR A 719 23.44 8.84 20.07
N VAL A 720 23.33 9.84 19.19
CA VAL A 720 24.26 10.97 19.13
C VAL A 720 23.47 12.22 19.54
N GLU A 721 23.89 12.88 20.59
CA GLU A 721 23.23 14.07 21.15
C GLU A 721 24.16 15.28 21.00
N TRP A 722 23.64 16.41 20.54
CA TRP A 722 24.38 17.67 20.41
C TRP A 722 23.91 18.66 21.48
N GLN A 723 24.89 19.28 22.14
CA GLN A 723 24.67 20.33 23.15
C GLN A 723 24.60 21.71 22.53
#